data_4f21936187265f85e02f6a9353f8fb17
#
_entry.id   4f21936187265f85e02f6a9353f8fb17
#
_cell.length_a   1.000
_cell.length_b   1.000
_cell.length_c   1.000
_cell.angle_alpha   90.00
_cell.angle_beta   90.00
_cell.angle_gamma   90.00
#
_symmetry.space_group_name_H-M   'P 1'
#
loop_
_entity.id
_entity.type
_entity.pdbx_description
1 polymer ?
#
loop_
_entity_poly.entity_id
_entity_poly.type
_entity_poly.pdbx_seq_one_letter_code
_entity_poly.pdbx_strand_id
1 'polypeptide(L)'
;MKKLTLALLTLIHTSTAMTATQDPNLWLEDIDSEKSLTWVRAQNATSEKALTQNPAFKTIEADLLAILDSDDKIPYVVKRGDYYYNYWQDKDHPRGIWRRTTWDEYQKAEPKWDTLIDLDALNKSENATWVWHGADCLRPDYRHCLISLSRGGADADETREYDLETREFIKDGFYRPEAKGSMGWIDKDHVFVQTDFGAGSMTASGYPREARLWQRGTPLADAKTVYRGEENDMLITAAHDDTPGYHRDFVSRVIDFYHNELYERAPDGTLHKIDVPDTADKGVYRDWLNITLREDWTLNGKTYPSGSYLVANYADWQAGKREPTALFTPDAHTSLAGITWTKNYLILNKLEDVKTRLVVLDSAKNWAEKPLEGVPANSTASVAAVDPDENDDLWLTANDYTLPTTLYHTRVGGTPTALKSLPAFYDASDITVAQHFAKSDDGTEIPYFLVHHKNITLDGKNPTLLYGYGGFEISLTPGYAAGVGKAWLNRRTIDGRGGVYVVANIRGGGEYGPHWHQAALKEHRHKAYEDFAAVARDLTQRGIADPAHLGIQGGSNGGLLMGNMLTKYPEFFGAIVIQVPLLDMQRYNKLLAGASWMAEYGDPDNPAEWAYLEKYSPYHQFDAAKSYPPVLFTTSTRDDRVHPGHARKMMAKMQAAGKNALYYENIEGGHGGAADNKQRAYMSALAYTFLWEQLAK
;
A
#
# COMPACT_ATOMS: atom_id res chain seq x y z
N MET A 1 -20.59 -82.23 -33.39
CA MET A 1 -19.70 -81.69 -32.39
C MET A 1 -18.85 -80.64 -33.09
N LYS A 2 -19.26 -79.39 -33.02
CA LYS A 2 -18.50 -78.26 -33.59
C LYS A 2 -18.11 -77.33 -32.43
N LYS A 3 -16.80 -77.11 -32.24
CA LYS A 3 -16.23 -76.22 -31.27
C LYS A 3 -16.34 -74.77 -31.82
N LEU A 4 -16.98 -73.87 -31.06
CA LEU A 4 -16.95 -72.44 -31.29
C LEU A 4 -15.76 -71.91 -30.53
N THR A 5 -14.84 -71.25 -31.22
CA THR A 5 -13.74 -70.47 -30.63
C THR A 5 -14.17 -69.02 -30.55
N LEU A 6 -14.25 -68.45 -29.34
CA LEU A 6 -14.56 -67.06 -29.07
C LEU A 6 -13.26 -66.30 -29.09
N ALA A 7 -13.10 -65.34 -30.03
CA ALA A 7 -11.97 -64.40 -30.07
C ALA A 7 -12.30 -63.20 -29.26
N LEU A 8 -11.51 -62.97 -28.20
CA LEU A 8 -11.59 -61.74 -27.35
C LEU A 8 -10.76 -60.63 -28.00
N LEU A 9 -11.40 -59.61 -28.55
CA LEU A 9 -10.72 -58.41 -28.99
C LEU A 9 -10.51 -57.50 -27.76
N THR A 10 -9.25 -57.34 -27.32
CA THR A 10 -8.84 -56.39 -26.32
C THR A 10 -8.61 -55.04 -27.00
N LEU A 11 -9.53 -54.06 -26.78
CA LEU A 11 -9.29 -52.65 -27.14
C LEU A 11 -8.29 -52.07 -26.15
N ILE A 12 -7.07 -51.83 -26.62
CA ILE A 12 -6.09 -51.02 -25.90
C ILE A 12 -6.47 -49.53 -26.09
N HIS A 13 -7.06 -48.95 -25.07
CA HIS A 13 -7.19 -47.50 -24.99
C HIS A 13 -5.82 -46.93 -24.61
N THR A 14 -5.08 -46.41 -25.57
CA THR A 14 -3.93 -45.56 -25.33
C THR A 14 -4.48 -44.16 -24.90
N SER A 15 -4.60 -43.93 -23.59
CA SER A 15 -4.72 -42.64 -23.05
C SER A 15 -3.39 -41.90 -23.27
N THR A 16 -3.30 -41.06 -24.29
CA THR A 16 -2.26 -40.05 -24.39
C THR A 16 -2.47 -39.08 -23.23
N ALA A 17 -1.77 -39.32 -22.13
CA ALA A 17 -1.57 -38.29 -21.15
C ALA A 17 -0.90 -37.09 -21.86
N MET A 18 -1.62 -36.02 -22.10
CA MET A 18 -1.01 -34.76 -22.45
C MET A 18 -0.08 -34.40 -21.29
N THR A 19 1.22 -34.59 -21.48
CA THR A 19 2.21 -33.96 -20.60
C THR A 19 1.96 -32.48 -20.67
N ALA A 20 1.49 -31.90 -19.55
CA ALA A 20 1.40 -30.46 -19.39
C ALA A 20 2.78 -29.91 -19.78
N THR A 21 2.85 -29.12 -20.84
CA THR A 21 4.10 -28.50 -21.26
C THR A 21 4.51 -27.57 -20.16
N GLN A 22 5.66 -27.86 -19.55
CA GLN A 22 6.23 -27.03 -18.49
C GLN A 22 6.37 -25.59 -19.01
N ASP A 23 6.00 -24.60 -18.20
CA ASP A 23 6.15 -23.18 -18.55
C ASP A 23 7.61 -22.87 -18.96
N PRO A 24 7.86 -22.48 -20.22
CA PRO A 24 9.21 -22.24 -20.72
C PRO A 24 9.93 -21.09 -20.03
N ASN A 25 9.21 -20.23 -19.32
CA ASN A 25 9.74 -19.06 -18.64
C ASN A 25 9.91 -19.26 -17.13
N LEU A 26 9.65 -20.46 -16.60
CA LEU A 26 9.71 -20.76 -15.16
C LEU A 26 11.07 -20.41 -14.53
N TRP A 27 12.15 -20.53 -15.28
CA TRP A 27 13.50 -20.19 -14.82
C TRP A 27 13.69 -18.72 -14.44
N LEU A 28 12.79 -17.81 -14.90
CA LEU A 28 12.80 -16.40 -14.53
C LEU A 28 12.24 -16.14 -13.12
N GLU A 29 11.70 -17.15 -12.47
CA GLU A 29 11.35 -17.09 -11.05
C GLU A 29 12.58 -17.22 -10.13
N ASP A 30 13.73 -17.65 -10.66
CA ASP A 30 14.97 -17.61 -9.92
C ASP A 30 15.48 -16.17 -9.86
N ILE A 31 15.32 -15.54 -8.69
CA ILE A 31 15.54 -14.10 -8.52
C ILE A 31 16.99 -13.71 -8.78
N ASP A 32 17.94 -14.47 -8.21
CA ASP A 32 19.36 -14.10 -8.09
C ASP A 32 20.29 -14.91 -9.00
N SER A 33 19.76 -15.84 -9.81
CA SER A 33 20.63 -16.61 -10.71
C SER A 33 21.29 -15.71 -11.74
N GLU A 34 22.55 -15.99 -12.07
CA GLU A 34 23.28 -15.24 -13.09
C GLU A 34 22.58 -15.26 -14.45
N LYS A 35 21.88 -16.35 -14.76
CA LYS A 35 21.06 -16.46 -15.97
C LYS A 35 19.92 -15.44 -15.98
N SER A 36 19.16 -15.34 -14.88
CA SER A 36 18.03 -14.40 -14.76
C SER A 36 18.54 -12.97 -14.76
N LEU A 37 19.56 -12.66 -13.98
CA LEU A 37 20.14 -11.31 -13.90
C LEU A 37 20.78 -10.86 -15.21
N THR A 38 21.37 -11.76 -15.98
CA THR A 38 21.89 -11.46 -17.32
C THR A 38 20.76 -11.08 -18.26
N TRP A 39 19.63 -11.82 -18.22
CA TRP A 39 18.44 -11.46 -18.99
C TRP A 39 17.90 -10.09 -18.57
N VAL A 40 17.79 -9.83 -17.27
CA VAL A 40 17.33 -8.53 -16.73
C VAL A 40 18.22 -7.39 -17.24
N ARG A 41 19.54 -7.51 -17.14
CA ARG A 41 20.49 -6.47 -17.63
C ARG A 41 20.32 -6.21 -19.13
N ALA A 42 20.08 -7.25 -19.92
CA ALA A 42 19.83 -7.11 -21.35
C ALA A 42 18.52 -6.37 -21.66
N GLN A 43 17.45 -6.67 -20.91
CA GLN A 43 16.18 -5.95 -21.06
C GLN A 43 16.31 -4.48 -20.63
N ASN A 44 16.97 -4.22 -19.49
CA ASN A 44 17.23 -2.87 -19.01
C ASN A 44 18.00 -2.04 -20.07
N ALA A 45 19.07 -2.59 -20.63
CA ALA A 45 19.85 -1.91 -21.68
C ALA A 45 19.01 -1.55 -22.91
N THR A 46 18.10 -2.43 -23.31
CA THR A 46 17.17 -2.18 -24.44
C THR A 46 16.23 -1.04 -24.11
N SER A 47 15.60 -1.06 -22.93
CA SER A 47 14.63 -0.05 -22.51
C SER A 47 15.28 1.31 -22.25
N GLU A 48 16.46 1.32 -21.62
CA GLU A 48 17.24 2.53 -21.41
C GLU A 48 17.63 3.18 -22.75
N LYS A 49 18.13 2.40 -23.70
CA LYS A 49 18.44 2.90 -25.03
C LYS A 49 17.21 3.49 -25.74
N ALA A 50 16.06 2.85 -25.60
CA ALA A 50 14.83 3.34 -26.25
C ALA A 50 14.31 4.64 -25.62
N LEU A 51 14.34 4.76 -24.28
CA LEU A 51 13.64 5.84 -23.58
C LEU A 51 14.55 7.00 -23.19
N THR A 52 15.81 6.75 -22.78
CA THR A 52 16.71 7.83 -22.30
C THR A 52 17.31 8.66 -23.43
N GLN A 53 17.23 8.21 -24.68
CA GLN A 53 17.62 9.00 -25.85
C GLN A 53 16.58 10.07 -26.21
N ASN A 54 15.37 9.96 -25.70
CA ASN A 54 14.36 11.01 -25.85
C ASN A 54 14.83 12.28 -25.11
N PRO A 55 14.90 13.45 -25.77
CA PRO A 55 15.33 14.68 -25.10
C PRO A 55 14.48 15.05 -23.87
N ALA A 56 13.22 14.65 -23.85
CA ALA A 56 12.33 14.90 -22.71
C ALA A 56 12.71 14.11 -21.45
N PHE A 57 13.34 12.93 -21.58
CA PHE A 57 13.67 12.08 -20.45
C PHE A 57 14.50 12.81 -19.39
N LYS A 58 15.59 13.44 -19.79
CA LYS A 58 16.49 14.14 -18.85
C LYS A 58 15.80 15.30 -18.13
N THR A 59 14.91 16.00 -18.84
CA THR A 59 14.14 17.10 -18.24
C THR A 59 13.14 16.57 -17.23
N ILE A 60 12.41 15.49 -17.56
CA ILE A 60 11.46 14.85 -16.66
C ILE A 60 12.17 14.31 -15.42
N GLU A 61 13.28 13.61 -15.61
CA GLU A 61 14.08 13.06 -14.50
C GLU A 61 14.56 14.17 -13.56
N ALA A 62 15.14 15.26 -14.12
CA ALA A 62 15.61 16.38 -13.34
C ALA A 62 14.50 17.11 -12.59
N ASP A 63 13.36 17.33 -13.22
CA ASP A 63 12.18 17.94 -12.61
C ASP A 63 11.64 17.11 -11.45
N LEU A 64 11.54 15.79 -11.62
CA LEU A 64 11.06 14.88 -10.58
C LEU A 64 12.08 14.79 -9.41
N LEU A 65 13.37 14.71 -9.72
CA LEU A 65 14.39 14.69 -8.68
C LEU A 65 14.41 16.00 -7.89
N ALA A 66 14.25 17.15 -8.54
CA ALA A 66 14.18 18.45 -7.87
C ALA A 66 12.99 18.52 -6.88
N ILE A 67 11.84 17.90 -7.20
CA ILE A 67 10.71 17.80 -6.28
C ILE A 67 11.06 16.90 -5.09
N LEU A 68 11.63 15.73 -5.35
CA LEU A 68 11.95 14.74 -4.32
C LEU A 68 13.05 15.21 -3.37
N ASP A 69 14.01 15.95 -3.87
CA ASP A 69 15.16 16.48 -3.11
C ASP A 69 14.94 17.91 -2.59
N SER A 70 13.78 18.50 -2.82
CA SER A 70 13.48 19.87 -2.39
C SER A 70 13.66 20.06 -0.89
N ASP A 71 14.33 21.13 -0.49
CA ASP A 71 14.45 21.55 0.91
C ASP A 71 13.14 22.14 1.45
N ASP A 72 12.20 22.49 0.57
CA ASP A 72 10.89 23.03 0.91
C ASP A 72 9.83 21.95 1.19
N LYS A 73 10.19 20.68 1.23
CA LYS A 73 9.29 19.61 1.65
C LYS A 73 8.86 19.79 3.11
N ILE A 74 7.69 19.31 3.45
CA ILE A 74 7.20 19.33 4.84
C ILE A 74 7.95 18.28 5.67
N PRO A 75 8.70 18.69 6.71
CA PRO A 75 9.32 17.75 7.64
C PRO A 75 8.28 17.27 8.66
N TYR A 76 7.53 16.22 8.30
CA TYR A 76 6.58 15.59 9.21
C TYR A 76 7.30 15.04 10.44
N VAL A 77 6.71 15.23 11.63
CA VAL A 77 7.34 14.89 12.90
C VAL A 77 6.48 13.97 13.75
N VAL A 78 7.15 13.19 14.60
CA VAL A 78 6.56 12.41 15.67
C VAL A 78 7.05 12.97 17.01
N LYS A 79 6.12 13.36 17.89
CA LYS A 79 6.47 13.84 19.23
C LYS A 79 6.87 12.69 20.14
N ARG A 80 8.00 12.82 20.81
CA ARG A 80 8.47 11.94 21.89
C ARG A 80 9.07 12.79 23.01
N GLY A 81 8.39 12.88 24.12
CA GLY A 81 8.75 13.81 25.20
C GLY A 81 8.76 15.26 24.70
N ASP A 82 9.84 15.97 24.94
CA ASP A 82 10.01 17.36 24.56
C ASP A 82 10.48 17.58 23.11
N TYR A 83 10.73 16.48 22.37
CA TYR A 83 11.30 16.54 21.02
C TYR A 83 10.33 16.05 19.95
N TYR A 84 10.57 16.56 18.73
CA TYR A 84 9.84 16.26 17.50
C TYR A 84 10.80 15.64 16.51
N TYR A 85 10.58 14.37 16.17
CA TYR A 85 11.49 13.51 15.40
C TYR A 85 11.06 13.44 13.95
N ASN A 86 12.03 13.54 13.04
CA ASN A 86 11.81 13.53 11.61
C ASN A 86 12.85 12.64 10.92
N TYR A 87 12.43 11.91 9.89
CA TYR A 87 13.31 11.32 8.92
C TYR A 87 13.31 12.17 7.66
N TRP A 88 14.52 12.51 7.15
CA TRP A 88 14.70 13.47 6.08
C TRP A 88 15.65 12.97 5.01
N GLN A 89 15.26 13.12 3.73
CA GLN A 89 16.09 12.84 2.56
C GLN A 89 16.16 14.09 1.68
N ASP A 90 17.34 14.39 1.18
CA ASP A 90 17.62 15.46 0.24
C ASP A 90 18.82 15.09 -0.66
N LYS A 91 19.31 16.05 -1.47
CA LYS A 91 20.45 15.84 -2.36
C LYS A 91 21.75 15.50 -1.62
N ASP A 92 21.94 15.98 -0.40
CA ASP A 92 23.13 15.80 0.41
C ASP A 92 23.07 14.52 1.27
N HIS A 93 21.83 14.05 1.52
CA HIS A 93 21.53 12.83 2.29
C HIS A 93 20.54 11.94 1.51
N PRO A 94 21.00 11.31 0.41
CA PRO A 94 20.12 10.50 -0.44
C PRO A 94 19.53 9.26 0.26
N ARG A 95 20.23 8.71 1.26
CA ARG A 95 19.71 7.63 2.13
C ARG A 95 19.01 8.16 3.37
N GLY A 96 19.22 9.41 3.70
CA GLY A 96 18.51 10.15 4.72
C GLY A 96 19.18 10.23 6.07
N ILE A 97 18.65 11.13 6.87
CA ILE A 97 19.04 11.34 8.26
C ILE A 97 17.83 11.24 9.17
N TRP A 98 18.00 10.60 10.32
CA TRP A 98 17.05 10.68 11.42
C TRP A 98 17.47 11.79 12.35
N ARG A 99 16.57 12.74 12.62
CA ARG A 99 16.85 13.98 13.33
C ARG A 99 15.70 14.40 14.23
N ARG A 100 15.94 15.31 15.16
CA ARG A 100 14.92 15.85 16.05
C ARG A 100 15.09 17.35 16.26
N THR A 101 14.03 17.99 16.75
CA THR A 101 14.04 19.41 17.11
C THR A 101 13.08 19.65 18.26
N THR A 102 13.08 20.86 18.82
CA THR A 102 12.09 21.30 19.82
C THR A 102 10.87 21.94 19.17
N TRP A 103 9.78 22.10 19.92
CA TRP A 103 8.58 22.76 19.42
C TRP A 103 8.86 24.19 18.95
N ASP A 104 9.60 24.97 19.74
CA ASP A 104 9.92 26.37 19.42
C ASP A 104 10.74 26.48 18.12
N GLU A 105 11.63 25.54 17.87
CA GLU A 105 12.37 25.49 16.61
C GLU A 105 11.49 25.02 15.47
N TYR A 106 10.67 23.97 15.67
CA TYR A 106 9.81 23.43 14.61
C TYR A 106 8.85 24.46 14.00
N GLN A 107 8.38 25.41 14.81
CA GLN A 107 7.49 26.49 14.36
C GLN A 107 8.17 27.51 13.43
N LYS A 108 9.50 27.57 13.41
CA LYS A 108 10.26 28.50 12.55
C LYS A 108 10.23 28.05 11.10
N ALA A 109 10.42 28.98 10.17
CA ALA A 109 10.57 28.67 8.75
C ALA A 109 11.76 27.72 8.52
N GLU A 110 12.86 27.98 9.21
CA GLU A 110 14.10 27.19 9.15
C GLU A 110 14.43 26.65 10.56
N PRO A 111 13.90 25.47 10.93
CA PRO A 111 14.19 24.84 12.22
C PRO A 111 15.64 24.40 12.31
N LYS A 112 16.24 24.50 13.50
CA LYS A 112 17.51 23.85 13.80
C LYS A 112 17.24 22.39 14.17
N TRP A 113 17.91 21.49 13.48
CA TRP A 113 17.81 20.06 13.68
C TRP A 113 19.03 19.49 14.37
N ASP A 114 18.79 18.54 15.27
CA ASP A 114 19.79 17.72 15.90
C ASP A 114 19.81 16.34 15.23
N THR A 115 20.86 16.05 14.45
CA THR A 115 20.99 14.78 13.73
C THR A 115 21.38 13.67 14.68
N LEU A 116 20.61 12.59 14.68
CA LEU A 116 20.78 11.41 15.52
C LEU A 116 21.48 10.27 14.77
N ILE A 117 21.02 9.96 13.56
CA ILE A 117 21.59 8.93 12.69
C ILE A 117 21.73 9.51 11.29
N ASP A 118 22.91 9.44 10.72
CA ASP A 118 23.17 9.69 9.31
C ASP A 118 23.27 8.33 8.60
N LEU A 119 22.27 8.02 7.78
CA LEU A 119 22.16 6.72 7.13
C LEU A 119 23.15 6.57 5.98
N ASP A 120 23.55 7.66 5.31
CA ASP A 120 24.60 7.65 4.29
C ASP A 120 25.96 7.32 4.90
N ALA A 121 26.27 7.93 6.05
CA ALA A 121 27.49 7.62 6.80
C ALA A 121 27.49 6.18 7.31
N LEU A 122 26.36 5.68 7.83
CA LEU A 122 26.20 4.30 8.29
C LEU A 122 26.39 3.31 7.13
N ASN A 123 25.76 3.55 5.99
CA ASN A 123 25.92 2.72 4.78
C ASN A 123 27.37 2.63 4.33
N LYS A 124 28.06 3.76 4.35
CA LYS A 124 29.49 3.81 3.98
C LYS A 124 30.37 3.03 4.97
N SER A 125 30.15 3.18 6.28
CA SER A 125 30.93 2.51 7.30
C SER A 125 30.73 1.00 7.33
N GLU A 126 29.52 0.53 7.05
CA GLU A 126 29.16 -0.88 7.06
C GLU A 126 29.22 -1.55 5.68
N ASN A 127 29.53 -0.79 4.62
CA ASN A 127 29.44 -1.26 3.22
C ASN A 127 28.08 -1.92 2.93
N ALA A 128 27.02 -1.24 3.30
CA ALA A 128 25.64 -1.72 3.23
C ALA A 128 24.75 -0.81 2.35
N THR A 129 23.53 -1.24 2.14
CA THR A 129 22.49 -0.53 1.37
C THR A 129 21.26 -0.27 2.22
N TRP A 130 21.46 0.18 3.45
CA TRP A 130 20.36 0.42 4.41
C TRP A 130 19.36 1.46 3.90
N VAL A 131 18.11 1.11 4.07
CA VAL A 131 16.95 2.00 3.93
C VAL A 131 16.25 2.05 5.28
N TRP A 132 15.82 3.24 5.67
CA TRP A 132 15.15 3.46 6.96
C TRP A 132 13.76 2.84 7.00
N HIS A 133 13.47 2.05 8.06
CA HIS A 133 12.17 1.46 8.33
C HIS A 133 11.50 2.00 9.59
N GLY A 134 12.20 2.72 10.45
CA GLY A 134 11.60 3.37 11.59
C GLY A 134 12.38 3.26 12.88
N ALA A 135 11.83 3.92 13.91
CA ALA A 135 12.34 3.91 15.28
C ALA A 135 11.19 3.76 16.26
N ASP A 136 11.34 2.81 17.21
CA ASP A 136 10.45 2.61 18.35
C ASP A 136 11.23 2.90 19.64
N CYS A 137 10.88 3.99 20.36
CA CYS A 137 11.62 4.47 21.51
C CYS A 137 10.86 4.22 22.80
N LEU A 138 11.55 3.63 23.79
CA LEU A 138 11.01 3.23 25.07
C LEU A 138 10.58 4.43 25.92
N ARG A 139 9.33 4.45 26.34
CA ARG A 139 8.81 5.41 27.33
C ARG A 139 9.35 5.14 28.74
N PRO A 140 9.38 6.13 29.63
CA PRO A 140 8.95 7.53 29.42
C PRO A 140 10.06 8.46 28.94
N ASP A 141 11.33 8.07 29.02
CA ASP A 141 12.48 8.93 28.74
C ASP A 141 12.90 8.92 27.26
N TYR A 142 12.39 7.96 26.48
CA TYR A 142 12.68 7.77 25.05
C TYR A 142 14.17 7.65 24.70
N ARG A 143 15.01 7.29 25.65
CA ARG A 143 16.45 7.18 25.47
C ARG A 143 16.84 5.99 24.61
N HIS A 144 16.25 4.82 24.87
CA HIS A 144 16.53 3.59 24.16
C HIS A 144 15.56 3.41 23.00
N CYS A 145 16.06 3.23 21.78
CA CYS A 145 15.24 3.06 20.59
C CYS A 145 15.61 1.78 19.84
N LEU A 146 14.60 1.09 19.32
CA LEU A 146 14.74 -0.01 18.37
C LEU A 146 14.70 0.59 16.97
N ILE A 147 15.81 0.51 16.25
CA ILE A 147 15.98 1.06 14.91
C ILE A 147 15.85 -0.06 13.90
N SER A 148 14.92 0.04 12.97
CA SER A 148 14.69 -0.94 11.92
C SER A 148 15.31 -0.45 10.60
N LEU A 149 16.14 -1.30 9.99
CA LEU A 149 16.91 -1.02 8.78
C LEU A 149 16.70 -2.13 7.75
N SER A 150 16.35 -1.76 6.52
CA SER A 150 16.10 -2.68 5.41
C SER A 150 17.20 -2.60 4.37
N ARG A 151 17.60 -3.73 3.79
CA ARG A 151 18.55 -3.76 2.67
C ARG A 151 17.84 -3.43 1.37
N GLY A 152 18.19 -2.31 0.75
CA GLY A 152 17.66 -1.87 -0.54
C GLY A 152 16.16 -1.53 -0.54
N GLY A 153 15.48 -1.51 0.61
CA GLY A 153 14.05 -1.23 0.71
C GLY A 153 13.13 -2.45 0.61
N ALA A 154 13.66 -3.67 0.80
CA ALA A 154 12.84 -4.87 1.00
C ALA A 154 11.93 -4.73 2.23
N ASP A 155 10.82 -5.49 2.29
CA ASP A 155 9.96 -5.51 3.49
C ASP A 155 10.67 -6.15 4.69
N ALA A 156 11.56 -7.12 4.45
CA ALA A 156 12.42 -7.67 5.49
C ALA A 156 13.40 -6.62 5.99
N ASP A 157 13.60 -6.58 7.30
CA ASP A 157 14.53 -5.67 7.96
C ASP A 157 15.22 -6.32 9.14
N GLU A 158 16.28 -5.70 9.63
CA GLU A 158 16.86 -6.00 10.94
C GLU A 158 16.55 -4.88 11.92
N THR A 159 16.54 -5.20 13.22
CA THR A 159 16.30 -4.23 14.27
C THR A 159 17.46 -4.21 15.25
N ARG A 160 17.95 -3.02 15.56
CA ARG A 160 19.08 -2.78 16.49
C ARG A 160 18.69 -1.79 17.57
N GLU A 161 19.11 -2.05 18.79
CA GLU A 161 18.94 -1.10 19.89
C GLU A 161 19.97 0.05 19.78
N TYR A 162 19.49 1.27 19.96
CA TYR A 162 20.26 2.52 19.87
C TYR A 162 20.04 3.38 21.11
N ASP A 163 21.10 3.98 21.64
CA ASP A 163 21.05 4.89 22.77
C ASP A 163 21.15 6.34 22.29
N LEU A 164 20.09 7.13 22.52
CA LEU A 164 20.02 8.53 22.09
C LEU A 164 20.98 9.46 22.85
N GLU A 165 21.41 9.08 24.06
CA GLU A 165 22.34 9.89 24.84
C GLU A 165 23.78 9.74 24.33
N THR A 166 24.24 8.49 24.12
CA THR A 166 25.57 8.21 23.59
C THR A 166 25.62 8.32 22.06
N ARG A 167 24.49 8.23 21.38
CA ARG A 167 24.34 8.22 19.90
C ARG A 167 25.06 7.05 19.25
N GLU A 168 24.94 5.89 19.87
CA GLU A 168 25.57 4.67 19.40
C GLU A 168 24.61 3.49 19.45
N PHE A 169 24.80 2.55 18.52
CA PHE A 169 24.14 1.24 18.61
C PHE A 169 24.74 0.48 19.82
N ILE A 170 23.87 -0.09 20.64
CA ILE A 170 24.30 -0.80 21.86
C ILE A 170 24.80 -2.18 21.48
N LYS A 171 26.08 -2.44 21.71
CA LYS A 171 26.77 -3.65 21.27
C LYS A 171 26.11 -4.94 21.78
N ASP A 172 25.70 -4.95 23.06
CA ASP A 172 25.05 -6.10 23.72
C ASP A 172 23.55 -5.82 23.96
N GLY A 173 22.96 -4.91 23.16
CA GLY A 173 21.53 -4.56 23.15
C GLY A 173 20.68 -5.59 22.42
N PHE A 174 19.40 -5.32 22.36
CA PHE A 174 18.50 -6.14 21.56
C PHE A 174 18.85 -6.04 20.07
N TYR A 175 19.01 -7.20 19.43
CA TYR A 175 19.30 -7.32 18.00
C TYR A 175 18.44 -8.42 17.39
N ARG A 176 17.62 -8.07 16.41
CA ARG A 176 16.83 -8.98 15.59
C ARG A 176 17.44 -9.05 14.20
N PRO A 177 17.90 -10.23 13.73
CA PRO A 177 18.42 -10.42 12.37
C PRO A 177 17.36 -10.12 11.29
N GLU A 178 17.83 -9.92 10.05
CA GLU A 178 16.98 -9.65 8.91
C GLU A 178 15.93 -10.75 8.71
N ALA A 179 14.68 -10.36 8.76
CA ALA A 179 13.50 -11.16 8.45
C ALA A 179 12.28 -10.23 8.28
N LYS A 180 11.21 -10.73 7.67
CA LYS A 180 9.90 -10.11 7.84
C LYS A 180 9.48 -10.34 9.29
N GLY A 181 9.33 -9.28 10.05
CA GLY A 181 9.05 -9.37 11.47
C GLY A 181 9.06 -8.02 12.16
N SER A 182 8.99 -8.06 13.47
CA SER A 182 9.01 -6.85 14.30
C SER A 182 9.52 -7.13 15.70
N MET A 183 9.87 -6.08 16.42
CA MET A 183 10.25 -6.13 17.83
C MET A 183 9.74 -4.86 18.48
N GLY A 184 9.13 -4.95 19.67
CA GLY A 184 8.58 -3.83 20.40
C GLY A 184 8.84 -3.93 21.90
N TRP A 185 8.96 -2.78 22.55
CA TRP A 185 9.25 -2.68 23.98
C TRP A 185 8.10 -3.18 24.85
N ILE A 186 8.44 -3.87 25.94
CA ILE A 186 7.60 -4.05 27.12
C ILE A 186 8.13 -3.15 28.23
N ASP A 187 9.41 -3.25 28.51
CA ASP A 187 10.19 -2.42 29.41
C ASP A 187 11.67 -2.44 28.98
N LYS A 188 12.57 -1.83 29.77
CA LYS A 188 14.00 -1.76 29.43
C LYS A 188 14.69 -3.14 29.34
N ASP A 189 14.13 -4.17 29.95
CA ASP A 189 14.73 -5.52 30.02
C ASP A 189 13.96 -6.57 29.21
N HIS A 190 12.80 -6.21 28.64
CA HIS A 190 11.95 -7.14 27.90
C HIS A 190 11.37 -6.52 26.63
N VAL A 191 11.32 -7.34 25.58
CA VAL A 191 10.64 -7.01 24.31
C VAL A 191 9.74 -8.17 23.89
N PHE A 192 8.68 -7.86 23.13
CA PHE A 192 8.07 -8.85 22.27
C PHE A 192 8.81 -8.88 20.94
N VAL A 193 9.04 -10.07 20.41
CA VAL A 193 9.74 -10.26 19.13
C VAL A 193 9.01 -11.31 18.28
N GLN A 194 8.83 -10.97 17.02
CA GLN A 194 8.30 -11.83 15.97
C GLN A 194 9.31 -11.81 14.83
N THR A 195 9.84 -12.97 14.48
CA THR A 195 10.90 -13.07 13.46
C THR A 195 11.04 -14.51 12.97
N ASP A 196 12.04 -14.77 12.12
CA ASP A 196 12.47 -16.10 11.76
C ASP A 196 13.32 -16.69 12.88
N PHE A 197 12.78 -17.67 13.60
CA PHE A 197 13.47 -18.43 14.65
C PHE A 197 13.97 -19.80 14.14
N GLY A 198 13.97 -20.03 12.82
CA GLY A 198 14.33 -21.30 12.20
C GLY A 198 13.12 -22.08 11.65
N ALA A 199 13.37 -23.33 11.29
CA ALA A 199 12.38 -24.16 10.59
C ALA A 199 11.02 -24.19 11.30
N GLY A 200 9.96 -23.87 10.56
CA GLY A 200 8.57 -23.88 11.03
C GLY A 200 8.15 -22.69 11.87
N SER A 201 9.00 -21.66 11.99
CA SER A 201 8.68 -20.42 12.72
C SER A 201 8.01 -19.34 11.89
N MET A 202 7.95 -19.53 10.57
CA MET A 202 7.31 -18.62 9.62
C MET A 202 6.04 -19.24 9.02
N THR A 203 5.12 -18.41 8.58
CA THR A 203 3.91 -18.82 7.85
C THR A 203 4.25 -19.15 6.39
N ALA A 204 3.30 -19.72 5.68
CA ALA A 204 3.42 -19.99 4.23
C ALA A 204 3.66 -18.71 3.41
N SER A 205 3.25 -17.53 3.93
CA SER A 205 3.45 -16.22 3.30
C SER A 205 4.80 -15.57 3.63
N GLY A 206 5.63 -16.22 4.47
CA GLY A 206 6.93 -15.68 4.89
C GLY A 206 6.86 -14.60 5.98
N TYR A 207 5.76 -14.54 6.73
CA TYR A 207 5.63 -13.71 7.93
C TYR A 207 5.81 -14.56 9.21
N PRO A 208 6.05 -13.93 10.39
CA PRO A 208 6.19 -14.68 11.63
C PRO A 208 4.95 -15.50 11.99
N ARG A 209 5.15 -16.78 12.29
CA ARG A 209 4.14 -17.71 12.78
C ARG A 209 4.00 -17.68 14.29
N GLU A 210 4.99 -17.13 15.01
CA GLU A 210 5.01 -17.08 16.46
C GLU A 210 5.52 -15.74 16.99
N ALA A 211 5.01 -15.35 18.14
CA ALA A 211 5.48 -14.23 18.93
C ALA A 211 6.15 -14.74 20.20
N ARG A 212 7.29 -14.16 20.55
CA ARG A 212 8.06 -14.53 21.75
C ARG A 212 8.31 -13.32 22.65
N LEU A 213 8.44 -13.60 23.94
CA LEU A 213 8.93 -12.66 24.96
C LEU A 213 10.42 -12.91 25.14
N TRP A 214 11.22 -11.88 24.90
CA TRP A 214 12.67 -11.95 24.98
C TRP A 214 13.22 -11.06 26.10
N GLN A 215 14.05 -11.66 26.97
CA GLN A 215 14.69 -10.98 28.09
C GLN A 215 16.09 -10.52 27.70
N ARG A 216 16.42 -9.29 28.06
CA ARG A 216 17.77 -8.71 27.90
C ARG A 216 18.85 -9.63 28.44
N GLY A 217 19.98 -9.72 27.75
CA GLY A 217 21.13 -10.51 28.16
C GLY A 217 20.98 -12.01 27.93
N THR A 218 19.88 -12.47 27.35
CA THR A 218 19.72 -13.88 26.93
C THR A 218 19.80 -13.97 25.39
N PRO A 219 20.22 -15.13 24.83
CA PRO A 219 20.16 -15.36 23.41
C PRO A 219 18.72 -15.25 22.85
N LEU A 220 18.56 -14.73 21.64
CA LEU A 220 17.25 -14.66 20.96
C LEU A 220 16.58 -16.04 20.85
N ALA A 221 17.37 -17.10 20.67
CA ALA A 221 16.87 -18.49 20.61
C ALA A 221 16.17 -18.94 21.90
N ASP A 222 16.53 -18.35 23.05
CA ASP A 222 15.95 -18.66 24.35
C ASP A 222 14.68 -17.86 24.67
N ALA A 223 14.27 -16.97 23.77
CA ALA A 223 13.03 -16.20 23.93
C ALA A 223 11.81 -17.13 24.05
N LYS A 224 10.93 -16.85 25.02
CA LYS A 224 9.80 -17.71 25.36
C LYS A 224 8.62 -17.49 24.44
N THR A 225 8.10 -18.55 23.82
CA THR A 225 6.91 -18.48 22.97
C THR A 225 5.70 -17.99 23.79
N VAL A 226 5.08 -16.92 23.33
CA VAL A 226 3.84 -16.35 23.86
C VAL A 226 2.63 -16.94 23.12
N TYR A 227 2.74 -17.01 21.80
CA TYR A 227 1.71 -17.59 20.95
C TYR A 227 2.33 -18.14 19.67
N ARG A 228 1.79 -19.27 19.21
CA ARG A 228 2.14 -19.87 17.92
C ARG A 228 0.86 -20.14 17.13
N GLY A 229 0.79 -19.59 15.93
CA GLY A 229 -0.33 -19.77 15.00
C GLY A 229 -0.16 -20.99 14.07
N GLU A 230 -1.08 -21.08 13.13
CA GLU A 230 -1.07 -22.10 12.09
C GLU A 230 -0.13 -21.70 10.94
N GLU A 231 0.33 -22.66 10.15
CA GLU A 231 1.20 -22.41 9.00
C GLU A 231 0.52 -21.51 7.95
N ASN A 232 -0.80 -21.68 7.80
CA ASN A 232 -1.61 -20.93 6.83
C ASN A 232 -2.16 -19.62 7.39
N ASP A 233 -1.92 -19.28 8.65
CA ASP A 233 -2.18 -17.94 9.15
C ASP A 233 -1.28 -16.93 8.40
N MET A 234 -1.74 -15.71 8.27
CA MET A 234 -0.92 -14.67 7.65
C MET A 234 0.22 -14.23 8.57
N LEU A 235 -0.08 -13.92 9.84
CA LEU A 235 0.88 -13.29 10.76
C LEU A 235 0.45 -13.43 12.22
N ILE A 236 1.40 -13.63 13.11
CA ILE A 236 1.22 -13.52 14.56
C ILE A 236 2.02 -12.33 15.08
N THR A 237 1.42 -11.51 15.93
CA THR A 237 2.10 -10.40 16.61
C THR A 237 1.75 -10.36 18.08
N ALA A 238 2.67 -9.88 18.91
CA ALA A 238 2.43 -9.49 20.29
C ALA A 238 2.93 -8.05 20.51
N ALA A 239 2.21 -7.27 21.28
CA ALA A 239 2.54 -5.89 21.58
C ALA A 239 2.16 -5.52 23.02
N HIS A 240 2.92 -4.61 23.61
CA HIS A 240 2.62 -3.98 24.89
C HIS A 240 1.97 -2.62 24.66
N ASP A 241 0.82 -2.39 25.29
CA ASP A 241 0.18 -1.07 25.35
C ASP A 241 0.83 -0.31 26.52
N ASP A 242 1.65 0.68 26.21
CA ASP A 242 2.37 1.52 27.17
C ASP A 242 1.64 2.83 27.51
N THR A 243 0.36 2.94 27.11
CA THR A 243 -0.49 4.09 27.45
C THR A 243 -0.55 4.28 28.97
N PRO A 244 -0.21 5.47 29.49
CA PRO A 244 -0.19 5.72 30.94
C PRO A 244 -1.52 5.37 31.61
N GLY A 245 -1.46 4.48 32.61
CA GLY A 245 -2.64 3.97 33.32
C GLY A 245 -3.34 2.77 32.68
N TYR A 246 -2.88 2.29 31.51
CA TYR A 246 -3.51 1.22 30.75
C TYR A 246 -2.51 0.15 30.26
N HIS A 247 -1.46 -0.11 31.02
CA HIS A 247 -0.46 -1.12 30.63
C HIS A 247 -1.09 -2.50 30.45
N ARG A 248 -1.06 -3.02 29.22
CA ARG A 248 -1.66 -4.30 28.83
C ARG A 248 -0.86 -4.95 27.72
N ASP A 249 -0.86 -6.28 27.69
CA ASP A 249 -0.26 -7.05 26.61
C ASP A 249 -1.35 -7.61 25.70
N PHE A 250 -1.16 -7.49 24.40
CA PHE A 250 -2.06 -8.07 23.40
C PHE A 250 -1.33 -9.01 22.46
N VAL A 251 -2.02 -10.07 22.05
CA VAL A 251 -1.60 -10.98 20.99
C VAL A 251 -2.63 -10.92 19.86
N SER A 252 -2.16 -10.70 18.64
CA SER A 252 -3.01 -10.71 17.44
C SER A 252 -2.66 -11.92 16.59
N ARG A 253 -3.66 -12.72 16.25
CA ARG A 253 -3.63 -13.74 15.23
C ARG A 253 -4.30 -13.19 13.98
N VAL A 254 -3.52 -12.86 12.97
CA VAL A 254 -4.01 -12.46 11.66
C VAL A 254 -4.12 -13.72 10.79
N ILE A 255 -5.34 -14.18 10.59
CA ILE A 255 -5.64 -15.41 9.84
C ILE A 255 -5.43 -15.16 8.35
N ASP A 256 -6.01 -14.05 7.85
CA ASP A 256 -5.81 -13.51 6.50
C ASP A 256 -6.06 -11.98 6.52
N PHE A 257 -6.13 -11.32 5.37
CA PHE A 257 -6.34 -9.86 5.29
C PHE A 257 -7.66 -9.39 5.92
N TYR A 258 -8.64 -10.29 6.11
CA TYR A 258 -10.00 -9.92 6.51
C TYR A 258 -10.49 -10.66 7.75
N HIS A 259 -9.67 -11.56 8.31
CA HIS A 259 -10.01 -12.32 9.51
C HIS A 259 -8.88 -12.22 10.54
N ASN A 260 -9.21 -11.81 11.74
CA ASN A 260 -8.26 -11.70 12.83
C ASN A 260 -8.89 -12.02 14.19
N GLU A 261 -8.06 -12.47 15.13
CA GLU A 261 -8.42 -12.66 16.52
C GLU A 261 -7.48 -11.81 17.39
N LEU A 262 -8.02 -11.21 18.44
CA LEU A 262 -7.27 -10.41 19.40
C LEU A 262 -7.43 -11.03 20.79
N TYR A 263 -6.29 -11.18 21.49
CA TYR A 263 -6.22 -11.72 22.85
C TYR A 263 -5.55 -10.70 23.75
N GLU A 264 -6.10 -10.49 24.95
CA GLU A 264 -5.35 -9.86 26.05
C GLU A 264 -4.58 -10.93 26.80
N ARG A 265 -3.29 -10.67 27.06
CA ARG A 265 -2.42 -11.57 27.81
C ARG A 265 -2.35 -11.12 29.26
N ALA A 266 -2.81 -11.97 30.17
CA ALA A 266 -2.68 -11.74 31.61
C ALA A 266 -1.21 -11.85 32.10
N PRO A 267 -0.88 -11.31 33.27
CA PRO A 267 0.49 -11.38 33.84
C PRO A 267 1.02 -12.81 34.03
N ASP A 268 0.14 -13.79 34.24
CA ASP A 268 0.50 -15.21 34.33
C ASP A 268 0.73 -15.89 32.98
N GLY A 269 0.53 -15.15 31.89
CA GLY A 269 0.66 -15.62 30.51
C GLY A 269 -0.63 -16.17 29.89
N THR A 270 -1.72 -16.23 30.64
CA THR A 270 -3.02 -16.69 30.13
C THR A 270 -3.54 -15.73 29.06
N LEU A 271 -4.05 -16.26 27.95
CA LEU A 271 -4.62 -15.48 26.85
C LEU A 271 -6.15 -15.47 26.95
N HIS A 272 -6.75 -14.29 26.97
CA HIS A 272 -8.17 -14.06 26.98
C HIS A 272 -8.63 -13.48 25.64
N LYS A 273 -9.34 -14.27 24.85
CA LYS A 273 -9.86 -13.83 23.56
C LYS A 273 -10.89 -12.72 23.75
N ILE A 274 -10.77 -11.65 22.98
CA ILE A 274 -11.78 -10.60 22.88
C ILE A 274 -12.90 -11.13 21.98
N ASP A 275 -14.10 -11.31 22.56
CA ASP A 275 -15.25 -11.91 21.92
C ASP A 275 -15.94 -10.94 20.94
N VAL A 276 -15.34 -10.81 19.76
CA VAL A 276 -15.83 -10.01 18.63
C VAL A 276 -15.64 -10.87 17.37
N PRO A 277 -16.53 -10.81 16.36
CA PRO A 277 -16.35 -11.58 15.13
C PRO A 277 -14.95 -11.43 14.54
N ASP A 278 -14.39 -12.52 14.02
CA ASP A 278 -13.06 -12.51 13.38
C ASP A 278 -13.03 -11.68 12.09
N THR A 279 -14.18 -11.50 11.43
CA THR A 279 -14.36 -10.60 10.27
C THR A 279 -14.35 -9.12 10.61
N ALA A 280 -14.38 -8.74 11.89
CA ALA A 280 -14.32 -7.35 12.33
C ALA A 280 -12.90 -6.95 12.73
N ASP A 281 -12.48 -5.75 12.35
CA ASP A 281 -11.31 -5.13 12.93
C ASP A 281 -11.60 -4.67 14.35
N LYS A 282 -10.68 -4.92 15.26
CA LYS A 282 -10.83 -4.61 16.68
C LYS A 282 -9.53 -4.16 17.32
N GLY A 283 -9.67 -3.28 18.30
CA GLY A 283 -8.55 -2.81 19.10
C GLY A 283 -9.04 -2.18 20.39
N VAL A 284 -8.18 -2.13 21.38
CA VAL A 284 -8.48 -1.49 22.67
C VAL A 284 -7.64 -0.23 22.80
N TYR A 285 -8.29 0.87 23.14
CA TYR A 285 -7.63 2.14 23.45
C TYR A 285 -8.21 2.70 24.72
N ARG A 286 -7.41 2.78 25.76
CA ARG A 286 -7.83 3.17 27.13
C ARG A 286 -9.03 2.35 27.61
N ASP A 287 -10.16 3.00 27.89
CA ASP A 287 -11.40 2.36 28.35
C ASP A 287 -12.24 1.78 27.21
N TRP A 288 -11.83 1.95 25.94
CA TRP A 288 -12.71 1.68 24.81
C TRP A 288 -12.22 0.51 23.94
N LEU A 289 -13.13 -0.46 23.77
CA LEU A 289 -13.04 -1.44 22.70
C LEU A 289 -13.61 -0.82 21.43
N ASN A 290 -12.78 -0.73 20.39
CA ASN A 290 -13.11 -0.21 19.06
C ASN A 290 -13.37 -1.38 18.13
N ILE A 291 -14.47 -1.35 17.38
CA ILE A 291 -14.90 -2.42 16.47
C ILE A 291 -15.33 -1.80 15.15
N THR A 292 -14.68 -2.23 14.04
CA THR A 292 -15.07 -1.85 12.68
C THR A 292 -15.57 -3.10 11.96
N LEU A 293 -16.82 -3.07 11.50
CA LEU A 293 -17.47 -4.23 10.91
C LEU A 293 -17.21 -4.31 9.40
N ARG A 294 -16.83 -5.49 8.92
CA ARG A 294 -16.76 -5.81 7.49
C ARG A 294 -18.01 -6.54 6.99
N GLU A 295 -18.76 -7.15 7.91
CA GLU A 295 -20.00 -7.87 7.64
C GLU A 295 -21.09 -7.39 8.61
N ASP A 296 -22.35 -7.68 8.28
CA ASP A 296 -23.45 -7.43 9.19
C ASP A 296 -23.28 -8.27 10.46
N TRP A 297 -23.48 -7.66 11.60
CA TRP A 297 -23.35 -8.34 12.89
C TRP A 297 -24.61 -8.17 13.73
N THR A 298 -25.24 -9.31 14.05
CA THR A 298 -26.41 -9.34 14.94
C THR A 298 -25.98 -9.70 16.36
N LEU A 299 -26.23 -8.77 17.28
CA LEU A 299 -25.92 -8.92 18.70
C LEU A 299 -27.14 -8.52 19.54
N ASN A 300 -27.58 -9.40 20.43
CA ASN A 300 -28.76 -9.18 21.29
C ASN A 300 -30.02 -8.74 20.53
N GLY A 301 -30.25 -9.32 19.33
CA GLY A 301 -31.42 -9.03 18.49
C GLY A 301 -31.34 -7.70 17.71
N LYS A 302 -30.19 -6.96 17.80
CA LYS A 302 -29.94 -5.77 17.01
C LYS A 302 -28.87 -6.07 15.94
N THR A 303 -29.16 -5.75 14.69
CA THR A 303 -28.20 -5.89 13.59
C THR A 303 -27.48 -4.57 13.34
N TYR A 304 -26.16 -4.62 13.33
CA TYR A 304 -25.28 -3.53 12.93
C TYR A 304 -24.78 -3.83 11.51
N PRO A 305 -24.96 -2.92 10.55
CA PRO A 305 -24.58 -3.19 9.16
C PRO A 305 -23.08 -3.19 8.96
N SER A 306 -22.63 -3.92 7.94
CA SER A 306 -21.25 -3.87 7.42
C SER A 306 -20.79 -2.42 7.20
N GLY A 307 -19.54 -2.11 7.55
CA GLY A 307 -18.99 -0.75 7.49
C GLY A 307 -19.28 0.12 8.72
N SER A 308 -20.07 -0.36 9.68
CA SER A 308 -20.31 0.36 10.95
C SER A 308 -19.06 0.38 11.82
N TYR A 309 -18.90 1.48 12.56
CA TYR A 309 -17.92 1.61 13.63
C TYR A 309 -18.60 1.70 14.98
N LEU A 310 -18.21 0.81 15.88
CA LEU A 310 -18.81 0.66 17.20
C LEU A 310 -17.75 0.86 18.28
N VAL A 311 -18.17 1.38 19.43
CA VAL A 311 -17.35 1.39 20.65
C VAL A 311 -18.11 0.72 21.80
N ALA A 312 -17.37 0.08 22.70
CA ALA A 312 -17.91 -0.42 23.97
C ALA A 312 -16.94 -0.10 25.09
N ASN A 313 -17.43 0.08 26.33
CA ASN A 313 -16.54 0.12 27.48
C ASN A 313 -15.86 -1.24 27.63
N TYR A 314 -14.55 -1.26 27.67
CA TYR A 314 -13.78 -2.51 27.60
C TYR A 314 -13.93 -3.36 28.87
N ALA A 315 -13.95 -2.74 30.06
CA ALA A 315 -14.14 -3.45 31.31
C ALA A 315 -15.54 -4.10 31.39
N ASP A 316 -16.57 -3.37 30.96
CA ASP A 316 -17.93 -3.90 30.84
C ASP A 316 -17.98 -5.08 29.86
N TRP A 317 -17.27 -4.98 28.73
CA TRP A 317 -17.19 -6.06 27.74
C TRP A 317 -16.55 -7.32 28.30
N GLN A 318 -15.44 -7.18 29.03
CA GLN A 318 -14.79 -8.29 29.73
C GLN A 318 -15.68 -8.91 30.80
N ALA A 319 -16.52 -8.11 31.45
CA ALA A 319 -17.53 -8.58 32.43
C ALA A 319 -18.75 -9.24 31.79
N GLY A 320 -18.79 -9.34 30.46
CA GLY A 320 -19.89 -10.01 29.73
C GLY A 320 -21.02 -9.10 29.26
N LYS A 321 -20.94 -7.78 29.48
CA LYS A 321 -21.91 -6.82 29.00
C LYS A 321 -21.67 -6.54 27.50
N ARG A 322 -22.62 -6.93 26.67
CA ARG A 322 -22.54 -6.86 25.20
C ARG A 322 -23.45 -5.76 24.66
N GLU A 323 -23.09 -4.50 24.92
CA GLU A 323 -23.89 -3.31 24.56
C GLU A 323 -23.01 -2.26 23.86
N PRO A 324 -22.57 -2.50 22.60
CA PRO A 324 -21.79 -1.50 21.89
C PRO A 324 -22.67 -0.34 21.39
N THR A 325 -22.05 0.84 21.31
CA THR A 325 -22.65 2.03 20.71
C THR A 325 -22.13 2.21 19.28
N ALA A 326 -23.05 2.33 18.30
CA ALA A 326 -22.68 2.67 16.93
C ALA A 326 -22.37 4.16 16.84
N LEU A 327 -21.13 4.50 16.49
CA LEU A 327 -20.68 5.88 16.29
C LEU A 327 -20.68 6.28 14.81
N PHE A 328 -20.64 5.30 13.92
CA PHE A 328 -20.82 5.50 12.48
C PHE A 328 -21.62 4.32 11.91
N THR A 329 -22.59 4.66 11.07
CA THR A 329 -23.33 3.70 10.26
C THR A 329 -23.28 4.17 8.81
N PRO A 330 -22.81 3.35 7.85
CA PRO A 330 -22.70 3.76 6.45
C PRO A 330 -24.06 3.91 5.79
N ASP A 331 -24.09 4.68 4.72
CA ASP A 331 -25.18 4.72 3.73
C ASP A 331 -24.63 4.47 2.31
N ALA A 332 -25.43 4.70 1.28
CA ALA A 332 -25.03 4.43 -0.11
C ALA A 332 -23.87 5.33 -0.60
N HIS A 333 -23.63 6.47 0.06
CA HIS A 333 -22.66 7.49 -0.37
C HIS A 333 -21.55 7.74 0.63
N THR A 334 -21.64 7.17 1.84
CA THR A 334 -20.67 7.43 2.92
C THR A 334 -19.98 6.17 3.39
N SER A 335 -18.70 6.32 3.74
CA SER A 335 -17.89 5.29 4.37
C SER A 335 -16.97 5.89 5.43
N LEU A 336 -16.39 5.06 6.29
CA LEU A 336 -15.40 5.46 7.27
C LEU A 336 -14.00 5.19 6.75
N ALA A 337 -13.19 6.24 6.58
CA ALA A 337 -11.81 6.13 6.14
C ALA A 337 -10.81 5.95 7.30
N GLY A 338 -11.16 6.41 8.52
CA GLY A 338 -10.27 6.30 9.66
C GLY A 338 -10.81 6.94 10.92
N ILE A 339 -10.14 6.66 12.03
CA ILE A 339 -10.41 7.23 13.36
C ILE A 339 -9.14 7.81 13.96
N THR A 340 -9.29 8.83 14.79
CA THR A 340 -8.19 9.42 15.56
C THR A 340 -8.65 9.74 16.97
N TRP A 341 -8.02 9.12 17.97
CA TRP A 341 -8.22 9.47 19.36
C TRP A 341 -7.29 10.60 19.78
N THR A 342 -7.83 11.56 20.50
CA THR A 342 -7.06 12.55 21.28
C THR A 342 -7.27 12.26 22.77
N LYS A 343 -6.78 13.12 23.65
CA LYS A 343 -6.95 12.90 25.09
C LYS A 343 -8.43 12.78 25.49
N ASN A 344 -9.31 13.63 24.95
CA ASN A 344 -10.71 13.71 25.37
C ASN A 344 -11.72 13.45 24.25
N TYR A 345 -11.28 13.34 23.00
CA TYR A 345 -12.16 13.24 21.83
C TYR A 345 -11.81 12.10 20.90
N LEU A 346 -12.79 11.71 20.12
CA LEU A 346 -12.63 10.83 18.97
C LEU A 346 -12.97 11.61 17.70
N ILE A 347 -12.12 11.53 16.68
CA ILE A 347 -12.36 12.15 15.39
C ILE A 347 -12.57 11.06 14.36
N LEU A 348 -13.67 11.14 13.61
CA LEU A 348 -13.94 10.26 12.47
C LEU A 348 -13.57 10.99 11.18
N ASN A 349 -12.84 10.31 10.32
CA ASN A 349 -12.64 10.71 8.93
C ASN A 349 -13.62 9.91 8.07
N LYS A 350 -14.69 10.57 7.62
CA LYS A 350 -15.72 10.00 6.75
C LYS A 350 -15.41 10.36 5.30
N LEU A 351 -15.75 9.46 4.37
CA LEU A 351 -15.81 9.75 2.94
C LEU A 351 -17.26 9.91 2.52
N GLU A 352 -17.57 10.99 1.83
CA GLU A 352 -18.86 11.25 1.19
C GLU A 352 -18.59 11.44 -0.31
N ASP A 353 -19.00 10.46 -1.13
CA ASP A 353 -18.61 10.38 -2.54
C ASP A 353 -17.08 10.62 -2.73
N VAL A 354 -16.28 9.89 -1.99
CA VAL A 354 -14.79 9.93 -1.99
C VAL A 354 -14.18 11.22 -1.40
N LYS A 355 -14.99 12.18 -0.98
CA LYS A 355 -14.51 13.44 -0.36
C LYS A 355 -14.51 13.34 1.14
N THR A 356 -13.45 13.83 1.78
CA THR A 356 -13.28 13.74 3.23
C THR A 356 -14.20 14.66 4.02
N ARG A 357 -14.70 14.15 5.16
CA ARG A 357 -15.45 14.89 6.18
C ARG A 357 -14.92 14.51 7.55
N LEU A 358 -14.38 15.46 8.27
CA LEU A 358 -13.85 15.27 9.62
C LEU A 358 -14.88 15.73 10.66
N VAL A 359 -15.24 14.82 11.56
CA VAL A 359 -16.19 15.07 12.64
C VAL A 359 -15.60 14.66 13.98
N VAL A 360 -15.94 15.43 15.03
CA VAL A 360 -15.50 15.22 16.41
C VAL A 360 -16.63 14.66 17.23
N LEU A 361 -16.37 13.61 18.00
CA LEU A 361 -17.27 13.02 18.97
C LEU A 361 -16.75 13.21 20.39
N ASP A 362 -17.65 13.56 21.30
CA ASP A 362 -17.35 13.80 22.71
C ASP A 362 -18.01 12.73 23.58
N SER A 363 -17.21 11.82 24.14
CA SER A 363 -17.71 10.74 24.99
C SER A 363 -18.38 11.25 26.28
N ALA A 364 -17.91 12.38 26.82
CA ALA A 364 -18.48 13.01 28.00
C ALA A 364 -19.88 13.61 27.73
N LYS A 365 -20.24 13.79 26.46
CA LYS A 365 -21.54 14.30 26.01
C LYS A 365 -22.31 13.27 25.20
N ASN A 366 -22.24 12.02 25.60
CA ASN A 366 -22.94 10.90 24.96
C ASN A 366 -22.62 10.80 23.44
N TRP A 367 -21.35 11.01 23.07
CA TRP A 367 -20.86 10.93 21.70
C TRP A 367 -21.49 11.98 20.75
N ALA A 368 -21.88 13.13 21.29
CA ALA A 368 -22.41 14.22 20.47
C ALA A 368 -21.40 14.56 19.35
N GLU A 369 -21.88 14.51 18.11
CA GLU A 369 -21.09 14.74 16.91
C GLU A 369 -21.16 16.22 16.49
N LYS A 370 -20.02 16.79 16.08
CA LYS A 370 -19.93 18.09 15.41
C LYS A 370 -18.80 18.08 14.37
N PRO A 371 -18.88 18.90 13.32
CA PRO A 371 -17.76 19.06 12.38
C PRO A 371 -16.49 19.53 13.10
N LEU A 372 -15.33 19.08 12.61
CA LEU A 372 -14.04 19.67 13.00
C LEU A 372 -13.95 21.05 12.36
N GLU A 373 -13.79 22.07 13.20
CA GLU A 373 -13.76 23.47 12.75
C GLU A 373 -12.46 23.82 12.02
N GLY A 374 -12.55 24.75 11.07
CA GLY A 374 -11.40 25.33 10.38
C GLY A 374 -10.75 24.44 9.32
N VAL A 375 -11.34 23.30 8.97
CA VAL A 375 -10.87 22.48 7.84
C VAL A 375 -11.03 23.28 6.55
N PRO A 376 -9.95 23.45 5.75
CA PRO A 376 -10.04 24.19 4.49
C PRO A 376 -11.11 23.62 3.56
N ALA A 377 -11.95 24.49 3.01
CA ALA A 377 -13.01 24.10 2.10
C ALA A 377 -12.43 23.48 0.81
N ASN A 378 -13.15 22.54 0.21
CA ASN A 378 -12.77 21.87 -1.04
C ASN A 378 -11.38 21.21 -0.99
N SER A 379 -10.97 20.71 0.15
CA SER A 379 -9.74 19.95 0.32
C SER A 379 -10.00 18.53 0.77
N THR A 380 -9.08 17.63 0.44
CA THR A 380 -8.90 16.37 1.12
C THR A 380 -8.15 16.63 2.42
N ALA A 381 -8.75 16.27 3.55
CA ALA A 381 -8.16 16.53 4.85
C ALA A 381 -8.01 15.25 5.67
N SER A 382 -6.96 15.21 6.48
CA SER A 382 -6.71 14.16 7.46
C SER A 382 -6.15 14.75 8.75
N VAL A 383 -6.34 14.03 9.86
CA VAL A 383 -5.79 14.42 11.16
C VAL A 383 -5.01 13.29 11.79
N ALA A 384 -4.03 13.66 12.62
CA ALA A 384 -3.35 12.79 13.56
C ALA A 384 -3.21 13.51 14.90
N ALA A 385 -3.31 12.82 16.01
CA ALA A 385 -3.04 13.42 17.32
C ALA A 385 -1.54 13.74 17.45
N VAL A 386 -1.22 14.89 18.04
CA VAL A 386 0.17 15.25 18.34
C VAL A 386 0.70 14.37 19.47
N ASP A 387 -0.03 14.32 20.57
CA ASP A 387 0.21 13.43 21.72
C ASP A 387 -1.12 13.21 22.44
N PRO A 388 -1.79 12.09 22.17
CA PRO A 388 -3.12 11.83 22.73
C PRO A 388 -3.11 11.59 24.25
N ASP A 389 -1.94 11.34 24.86
CA ASP A 389 -1.84 11.17 26.31
C ASP A 389 -1.75 12.50 27.04
N GLU A 390 -1.27 13.54 26.38
CA GLU A 390 -1.09 14.86 26.98
C GLU A 390 -2.30 15.80 26.75
N ASN A 391 -2.82 15.84 25.51
CA ASN A 391 -3.79 16.89 25.14
C ASN A 391 -4.63 16.51 23.89
N ASP A 392 -5.40 17.48 23.39
CA ASP A 392 -6.26 17.35 22.21
C ASP A 392 -5.69 18.07 20.98
N ASP A 393 -4.38 18.26 20.92
CA ASP A 393 -3.70 18.88 19.80
C ASP A 393 -3.63 17.92 18.61
N LEU A 394 -3.77 18.49 17.41
CA LEU A 394 -3.85 17.76 16.16
C LEU A 394 -2.88 18.34 15.12
N TRP A 395 -2.25 17.45 14.38
CA TRP A 395 -1.77 17.73 13.04
C TRP A 395 -2.95 17.60 12.07
N LEU A 396 -3.26 18.69 11.35
CA LEU A 396 -4.24 18.68 10.27
C LEU A 396 -3.49 18.87 8.95
N THR A 397 -3.67 17.94 8.03
CA THR A 397 -3.12 18.01 6.67
C THR A 397 -4.26 18.25 5.69
N ALA A 398 -4.11 19.24 4.81
CA ALA A 398 -5.09 19.53 3.77
C ALA A 398 -4.42 19.75 2.42
N ASN A 399 -4.99 19.16 1.35
CA ASN A 399 -4.53 19.28 -0.02
C ASN A 399 -5.65 18.97 -1.02
N ASP A 400 -5.34 19.09 -2.31
CA ASP A 400 -6.11 18.55 -3.42
C ASP A 400 -5.15 18.35 -4.61
N TYR A 401 -5.61 17.81 -5.72
CA TYR A 401 -4.78 17.62 -6.93
C TYR A 401 -4.00 18.88 -7.31
N THR A 402 -4.61 20.04 -7.20
CA THR A 402 -4.04 21.36 -7.57
C THR A 402 -3.64 22.23 -6.37
N LEU A 403 -3.98 21.82 -5.17
CA LEU A 403 -3.69 22.56 -3.93
C LEU A 403 -2.49 21.92 -3.22
N PRO A 404 -1.33 22.61 -3.15
CA PRO A 404 -0.18 22.13 -2.40
C PRO A 404 -0.54 21.79 -0.96
N THR A 405 0.03 20.69 -0.46
CA THR A 405 -0.20 20.23 0.90
C THR A 405 0.21 21.28 1.93
N THR A 406 -0.67 21.58 2.86
CA THR A 406 -0.39 22.38 4.04
C THR A 406 -0.59 21.57 5.31
N LEU A 407 0.40 21.61 6.19
CA LEU A 407 0.35 21.08 7.54
C LEU A 407 -0.05 22.19 8.51
N TYR A 408 -1.14 21.97 9.21
CA TYR A 408 -1.63 22.85 10.28
C TYR A 408 -1.42 22.19 11.63
N HIS A 409 -1.20 23.02 12.64
CA HIS A 409 -1.40 22.65 14.03
C HIS A 409 -2.73 23.23 14.51
N THR A 410 -3.52 22.43 15.20
CA THR A 410 -4.78 22.86 15.79
C THR A 410 -5.05 22.10 17.08
N ARG A 411 -6.10 22.46 17.75
CA ARG A 411 -6.68 21.73 18.89
C ARG A 411 -8.16 21.54 18.62
N VAL A 412 -8.76 20.49 19.13
CA VAL A 412 -10.23 20.31 19.04
C VAL A 412 -10.93 21.55 19.61
N GLY A 413 -11.76 22.20 18.78
CA GLY A 413 -12.45 23.46 19.10
C GLY A 413 -11.59 24.73 18.92
N GLY A 414 -10.36 24.61 18.42
CA GLY A 414 -9.47 25.71 18.10
C GLY A 414 -9.43 26.05 16.60
N THR A 415 -8.82 27.19 16.28
CA THR A 415 -8.56 27.58 14.88
C THR A 415 -7.23 27.00 14.40
N PRO A 416 -7.19 26.29 13.25
CA PRO A 416 -5.95 25.79 12.69
C PRO A 416 -4.96 26.89 12.34
N THR A 417 -3.70 26.68 12.69
CA THR A 417 -2.58 27.55 12.33
C THR A 417 -1.70 26.82 11.33
N ALA A 418 -1.50 27.37 10.14
CA ALA A 418 -0.61 26.81 9.14
C ALA A 418 0.84 26.86 9.65
N LEU A 419 1.53 25.72 9.65
CA LEU A 419 2.92 25.60 10.07
C LEU A 419 3.88 25.50 8.89
N LYS A 420 3.56 24.60 7.98
CA LYS A 420 4.39 24.23 6.82
C LYS A 420 3.52 24.03 5.60
N SER A 421 4.01 24.43 4.44
CA SER A 421 3.32 24.20 3.16
C SER A 421 4.32 23.77 2.11
N LEU A 422 3.91 22.85 1.25
CA LEU A 422 4.65 22.60 0.02
C LEU A 422 4.57 23.83 -0.88
N PRO A 423 5.63 24.16 -1.63
CA PRO A 423 5.53 25.12 -2.71
C PRO A 423 4.64 24.57 -3.84
N ALA A 424 4.22 25.45 -4.72
CA ALA A 424 3.61 25.05 -5.98
C ALA A 424 4.68 24.48 -6.91
N PHE A 425 4.86 23.17 -6.91
CA PHE A 425 5.85 22.50 -7.75
C PHE A 425 5.52 22.52 -9.23
N TYR A 426 4.28 22.82 -9.60
CA TYR A 426 3.84 22.98 -10.97
C TYR A 426 2.78 24.09 -11.07
N ASP A 427 2.59 24.63 -12.25
CA ASP A 427 1.57 25.65 -12.50
C ASP A 427 0.19 24.98 -12.63
N ALA A 428 -0.65 25.21 -11.61
CA ALA A 428 -2.02 24.73 -11.57
C ALA A 428 -3.07 25.85 -11.86
N SER A 429 -2.65 27.06 -12.20
CA SER A 429 -3.53 28.22 -12.39
C SER A 429 -4.60 28.01 -13.47
N ASP A 430 -4.27 27.22 -14.49
CA ASP A 430 -5.16 26.87 -15.60
C ASP A 430 -5.73 25.44 -15.47
N ILE A 431 -5.58 24.78 -14.34
CA ILE A 431 -6.05 23.41 -14.10
C ILE A 431 -7.39 23.43 -13.37
N THR A 432 -8.28 22.56 -13.75
CA THR A 432 -9.55 22.28 -13.06
C THR A 432 -9.67 20.81 -12.70
N VAL A 433 -10.41 20.55 -11.63
CA VAL A 433 -10.73 19.21 -11.13
C VAL A 433 -12.23 19.03 -11.11
N ALA A 434 -12.70 17.93 -11.68
CA ALA A 434 -14.10 17.57 -11.66
C ALA A 434 -14.27 16.10 -11.28
N GLN A 435 -15.32 15.78 -10.52
CA GLN A 435 -15.75 14.41 -10.29
C GLN A 435 -16.83 14.04 -11.29
N HIS A 436 -16.70 12.87 -11.90
CA HIS A 436 -17.68 12.28 -12.81
C HIS A 436 -18.01 10.85 -12.39
N PHE A 437 -19.05 10.30 -12.97
CA PHE A 437 -19.49 8.93 -12.74
C PHE A 437 -19.64 8.24 -14.10
N ALA A 438 -18.93 7.11 -14.27
CA ALA A 438 -19.07 6.25 -15.44
C ALA A 438 -20.01 5.08 -15.09
N LYS A 439 -20.79 4.63 -16.05
CA LYS A 439 -21.71 3.51 -15.86
C LYS A 439 -21.03 2.20 -16.23
N SER A 440 -20.84 1.31 -15.25
CA SER A 440 -20.29 -0.03 -15.45
C SER A 440 -21.28 -0.96 -16.16
N ASP A 441 -20.83 -2.14 -16.57
CA ASP A 441 -21.62 -3.09 -17.35
C ASP A 441 -22.87 -3.58 -16.61
N ASP A 442 -22.82 -3.65 -15.27
CA ASP A 442 -23.96 -4.00 -14.43
C ASP A 442 -24.82 -2.79 -13.99
N GLY A 443 -24.53 -1.61 -14.53
CA GLY A 443 -25.25 -0.37 -14.23
C GLY A 443 -24.74 0.41 -13.02
N THR A 444 -23.75 -0.10 -12.28
CA THR A 444 -23.15 0.61 -11.14
C THR A 444 -22.45 1.89 -11.61
N GLU A 445 -22.68 2.98 -10.88
CA GLU A 445 -22.01 4.26 -11.13
C GLU A 445 -20.63 4.24 -10.47
N ILE A 446 -19.58 4.45 -11.29
CA ILE A 446 -18.18 4.40 -10.88
C ILE A 446 -17.63 5.81 -10.83
N PRO A 447 -17.29 6.35 -9.65
CA PRO A 447 -16.73 7.68 -9.55
C PRO A 447 -15.30 7.72 -10.08
N TYR A 448 -14.95 8.84 -10.68
CA TYR A 448 -13.59 9.16 -11.06
C TYR A 448 -13.34 10.66 -11.00
N PHE A 449 -12.08 11.04 -10.76
CA PHE A 449 -11.65 12.44 -10.82
C PHE A 449 -10.96 12.71 -12.14
N LEU A 450 -11.33 13.82 -12.78
CA LEU A 450 -10.78 14.30 -14.03
C LEU A 450 -10.05 15.61 -13.77
N VAL A 451 -8.74 15.64 -14.05
CA VAL A 451 -7.84 16.78 -13.85
C VAL A 451 -7.30 17.22 -15.20
N HIS A 452 -7.63 18.44 -15.63
CA HIS A 452 -7.28 18.93 -16.95
C HIS A 452 -7.19 20.45 -17.01
N HIS A 453 -6.61 20.98 -18.09
CA HIS A 453 -6.63 22.41 -18.38
C HIS A 453 -8.04 22.91 -18.66
N LYS A 454 -8.37 24.13 -18.18
CA LYS A 454 -9.71 24.72 -18.30
C LYS A 454 -10.20 24.79 -19.76
N ASN A 455 -9.31 25.10 -20.69
CA ASN A 455 -9.63 25.25 -22.12
C ASN A 455 -9.30 23.98 -22.94
N ILE A 456 -9.75 22.82 -22.44
CA ILE A 456 -9.55 21.55 -23.15
C ILE A 456 -10.43 21.47 -24.41
N THR A 457 -9.89 20.92 -25.49
CA THR A 457 -10.67 20.61 -26.71
C THR A 457 -11.20 19.18 -26.64
N LEU A 458 -12.50 19.00 -26.76
CA LEU A 458 -13.16 17.69 -26.68
C LEU A 458 -13.24 16.99 -28.02
N ASP A 459 -12.09 16.67 -28.61
CA ASP A 459 -11.95 16.02 -29.92
C ASP A 459 -11.24 14.66 -29.89
N GLY A 460 -11.03 14.14 -28.66
CA GLY A 460 -10.42 12.84 -28.44
C GLY A 460 -8.89 12.82 -28.50
N LYS A 461 -8.21 13.94 -28.67
CA LYS A 461 -6.76 13.99 -28.93
C LYS A 461 -5.92 14.46 -27.74
N ASN A 462 -6.50 14.53 -26.54
CA ASN A 462 -5.73 14.97 -25.39
C ASN A 462 -4.94 13.80 -24.79
N PRO A 463 -3.60 13.94 -24.61
CA PRO A 463 -2.81 12.90 -23.94
C PRO A 463 -3.34 12.69 -22.55
N THR A 464 -3.91 11.52 -22.27
CA THR A 464 -4.62 11.24 -21.03
C THR A 464 -4.00 10.04 -20.33
N LEU A 465 -3.69 10.21 -19.04
CA LEU A 465 -3.22 9.16 -18.14
C LEU A 465 -4.32 8.80 -17.15
N LEU A 466 -4.82 7.57 -17.23
CA LEU A 466 -5.81 7.01 -16.31
C LEU A 466 -5.11 6.06 -15.32
N TYR A 467 -5.29 6.32 -14.04
CA TYR A 467 -4.73 5.55 -12.93
C TYR A 467 -5.82 4.85 -12.15
N GLY A 468 -5.55 3.65 -11.65
CA GLY A 468 -6.43 2.91 -10.77
C GLY A 468 -5.71 1.83 -9.97
N TYR A 469 -6.40 1.32 -8.96
CA TYR A 469 -5.91 0.24 -8.09
C TYR A 469 -6.94 -0.89 -7.94
N GLY A 470 -8.05 -0.65 -7.23
CA GLY A 470 -9.22 -1.53 -7.18
C GLY A 470 -9.00 -2.84 -6.45
N GLY A 471 -8.47 -2.81 -5.23
CA GLY A 471 -8.30 -3.99 -4.41
C GLY A 471 -7.96 -3.68 -2.95
N PHE A 472 -8.02 -4.69 -2.10
CA PHE A 472 -7.64 -4.63 -0.68
C PHE A 472 -8.32 -3.51 0.12
N GLU A 473 -9.50 -3.07 -0.33
CA GLU A 473 -10.25 -1.98 0.31
C GLU A 473 -9.48 -0.64 0.39
N ILE A 474 -8.53 -0.43 -0.54
CA ILE A 474 -7.74 0.80 -0.60
C ILE A 474 -8.53 1.88 -1.34
N SER A 475 -8.80 3.00 -0.68
CA SER A 475 -9.46 4.17 -1.27
C SER A 475 -8.45 5.10 -1.92
N LEU A 476 -8.70 5.51 -3.17
CA LEU A 476 -7.91 6.52 -3.87
C LEU A 476 -8.59 7.89 -3.70
N THR A 477 -8.15 8.66 -2.71
CA THR A 477 -8.65 10.01 -2.47
C THR A 477 -7.80 11.07 -3.16
N PRO A 478 -8.38 12.26 -3.50
CA PRO A 478 -7.61 13.35 -4.04
C PRO A 478 -6.41 13.74 -3.18
N GLY A 479 -5.29 14.08 -3.82
CA GLY A 479 -4.08 14.51 -3.13
C GLY A 479 -3.21 15.37 -4.05
N TYR A 480 -2.28 16.16 -3.48
CA TYR A 480 -1.42 17.01 -4.28
C TYR A 480 -0.47 16.19 -5.16
N ALA A 481 -0.66 16.32 -6.45
CA ALA A 481 -0.01 15.51 -7.47
C ALA A 481 1.21 16.21 -8.06
N ALA A 482 2.21 16.57 -7.24
CA ALA A 482 3.38 17.34 -7.66
C ALA A 482 4.12 16.71 -8.86
N GLY A 483 4.43 15.40 -8.78
CA GLY A 483 5.12 14.67 -9.85
C GLY A 483 4.28 14.59 -11.13
N VAL A 484 3.03 14.20 -11.02
CA VAL A 484 2.09 14.15 -12.16
C VAL A 484 1.86 15.55 -12.73
N GLY A 485 1.71 16.55 -11.86
CA GLY A 485 1.54 17.95 -12.26
C GLY A 485 2.69 18.43 -13.12
N LYS A 486 3.92 18.20 -12.68
CA LYS A 486 5.14 18.65 -13.36
C LYS A 486 5.45 17.82 -14.60
N ALA A 487 5.40 16.48 -14.48
CA ALA A 487 5.83 15.57 -15.53
C ALA A 487 4.74 15.28 -16.57
N TRP A 488 3.47 15.54 -16.26
CA TRP A 488 2.34 15.20 -17.16
C TRP A 488 1.42 16.40 -17.46
N LEU A 489 0.77 16.99 -16.46
CA LEU A 489 -0.23 18.05 -16.65
C LEU A 489 0.36 19.31 -17.30
N ASN A 490 1.56 19.74 -16.92
CA ASN A 490 2.22 20.93 -17.46
C ASN A 490 2.95 20.67 -18.79
N ARG A 491 3.03 19.42 -19.25
CA ARG A 491 3.61 19.13 -20.57
C ARG A 491 2.65 19.57 -21.67
N ARG A 492 3.23 19.93 -22.83
CA ARG A 492 2.47 20.35 -23.99
C ARG A 492 2.87 19.54 -25.21
N THR A 493 1.88 19.15 -25.99
CA THR A 493 2.07 18.64 -27.35
C THR A 493 2.52 19.76 -28.29
N ILE A 494 2.91 19.41 -29.50
CA ILE A 494 3.33 20.40 -30.51
C ILE A 494 2.19 21.39 -30.84
N ASP A 495 0.94 20.92 -30.82
CA ASP A 495 -0.25 21.75 -31.06
C ASP A 495 -0.78 22.42 -29.78
N GLY A 496 -0.02 22.35 -28.66
CA GLY A 496 -0.28 23.10 -27.44
C GLY A 496 -1.22 22.44 -26.43
N ARG A 497 -1.65 21.18 -26.63
CA ARG A 497 -2.52 20.45 -25.70
C ARG A 497 -1.76 20.06 -24.44
N GLY A 498 -2.39 20.24 -23.29
CA GLY A 498 -1.85 19.77 -22.02
C GLY A 498 -2.20 18.31 -21.74
N GLY A 499 -1.40 17.66 -20.87
CA GLY A 499 -1.76 16.35 -20.34
C GLY A 499 -3.04 16.39 -19.51
N VAL A 500 -3.78 15.29 -19.52
CA VAL A 500 -4.97 15.06 -18.70
C VAL A 500 -4.66 13.91 -17.74
N TYR A 501 -5.09 14.03 -16.48
CA TYR A 501 -4.92 13.01 -15.47
C TYR A 501 -6.25 12.57 -14.89
N VAL A 502 -6.45 11.27 -14.76
CA VAL A 502 -7.71 10.67 -14.31
C VAL A 502 -7.42 9.62 -13.25
N VAL A 503 -8.16 9.64 -12.15
CA VAL A 503 -8.10 8.64 -11.08
C VAL A 503 -9.47 7.97 -10.95
N ALA A 504 -9.52 6.66 -11.21
CA ALA A 504 -10.74 5.87 -11.13
C ALA A 504 -10.92 5.24 -9.74
N ASN A 505 -12.11 5.39 -9.18
CA ASN A 505 -12.51 4.85 -7.87
C ASN A 505 -13.33 3.57 -8.06
N ILE A 506 -12.68 2.53 -8.58
CA ILE A 506 -13.34 1.27 -8.96
C ILE A 506 -13.63 0.37 -7.77
N ARG A 507 -14.58 -0.55 -7.95
CA ARG A 507 -14.86 -1.60 -6.95
C ARG A 507 -13.62 -2.45 -6.68
N GLY A 508 -13.56 -3.04 -5.48
CA GLY A 508 -12.36 -3.64 -4.92
C GLY A 508 -11.57 -2.66 -4.04
N GLY A 509 -11.72 -1.34 -4.26
CA GLY A 509 -11.28 -0.30 -3.34
C GLY A 509 -12.22 -0.13 -2.14
N GLY A 510 -11.92 0.84 -1.27
CA GLY A 510 -12.65 1.11 -0.03
C GLY A 510 -13.51 2.38 -0.06
N GLU A 511 -13.66 3.03 -1.19
CA GLU A 511 -14.25 4.36 -1.32
C GLU A 511 -15.68 4.43 -0.76
N TYR A 512 -16.43 3.34 -0.88
CA TYR A 512 -17.78 3.17 -0.30
C TYR A 512 -17.83 2.07 0.79
N GLY A 513 -16.69 1.78 1.42
CA GLY A 513 -16.58 0.83 2.52
C GLY A 513 -16.47 -0.64 2.09
N PRO A 514 -16.71 -1.59 3.03
CA PRO A 514 -16.54 -3.03 2.78
C PRO A 514 -17.37 -3.57 1.63
N HIS A 515 -18.58 -3.07 1.42
CA HIS A 515 -19.43 -3.52 0.30
C HIS A 515 -18.81 -3.22 -1.07
N TRP A 516 -18.17 -2.07 -1.22
CA TRP A 516 -17.48 -1.68 -2.45
C TRP A 516 -16.31 -2.59 -2.75
N HIS A 517 -15.57 -2.96 -1.71
CA HIS A 517 -14.48 -3.92 -1.79
C HIS A 517 -14.99 -5.33 -2.10
N GLN A 518 -15.93 -5.84 -1.32
CA GLN A 518 -16.44 -7.20 -1.43
C GLN A 518 -17.17 -7.47 -2.75
N ALA A 519 -17.75 -6.44 -3.37
CA ALA A 519 -18.38 -6.55 -4.69
C ALA A 519 -17.42 -7.02 -5.80
N ALA A 520 -16.11 -6.91 -5.60
CA ALA A 520 -15.08 -7.32 -6.54
C ALA A 520 -14.06 -8.30 -5.93
N LEU A 521 -14.47 -9.14 -4.98
CA LEU A 521 -13.63 -10.21 -4.43
C LEU A 521 -13.70 -11.48 -5.27
N LYS A 522 -12.61 -12.24 -5.33
CA LYS A 522 -12.52 -13.61 -5.85
C LYS A 522 -13.22 -13.77 -7.22
N GLU A 523 -14.27 -14.59 -7.31
CA GLU A 523 -15.06 -14.83 -8.53
C GLU A 523 -15.72 -13.57 -9.10
N HIS A 524 -15.91 -12.54 -8.29
CA HIS A 524 -16.48 -11.25 -8.70
C HIS A 524 -15.44 -10.23 -9.14
N ARG A 525 -14.17 -10.61 -9.17
CA ARG A 525 -13.05 -9.70 -9.51
C ARG A 525 -13.17 -9.02 -10.86
N HIS A 526 -13.82 -9.66 -11.83
CA HIS A 526 -14.09 -9.10 -13.15
C HIS A 526 -14.79 -7.74 -13.08
N LYS A 527 -15.59 -7.46 -12.04
CA LYS A 527 -16.28 -6.18 -11.87
C LYS A 527 -15.32 -5.00 -11.71
N ALA A 528 -14.18 -5.18 -11.04
CA ALA A 528 -13.15 -4.15 -10.98
C ALA A 528 -12.60 -3.79 -12.38
N TYR A 529 -12.44 -4.78 -13.23
CA TYR A 529 -11.94 -4.59 -14.60
C TYR A 529 -12.99 -3.97 -15.52
N GLU A 530 -14.25 -4.39 -15.41
CA GLU A 530 -15.39 -3.77 -16.08
C GLU A 530 -15.54 -2.29 -15.70
N ASP A 531 -15.39 -1.97 -14.41
CA ASP A 531 -15.45 -0.61 -13.89
C ASP A 531 -14.37 0.29 -14.49
N PHE A 532 -13.13 -0.19 -14.54
CA PHE A 532 -12.01 0.57 -15.11
C PHE A 532 -12.20 0.78 -16.63
N ALA A 533 -12.65 -0.26 -17.34
CA ALA A 533 -12.99 -0.16 -18.75
C ALA A 533 -14.17 0.81 -18.99
N ALA A 534 -15.14 0.87 -18.09
CA ALA A 534 -16.25 1.81 -18.16
C ALA A 534 -15.78 3.27 -18.05
N VAL A 535 -14.83 3.55 -17.16
CA VAL A 535 -14.21 4.89 -17.07
C VAL A 535 -13.48 5.23 -18.37
N ALA A 536 -12.74 4.30 -18.95
CA ALA A 536 -12.07 4.48 -20.23
C ALA A 536 -13.08 4.81 -21.38
N ARG A 537 -14.18 4.07 -21.45
CA ARG A 537 -15.27 4.33 -22.42
C ARG A 537 -15.90 5.71 -22.22
N ASP A 538 -16.15 6.10 -20.97
CA ASP A 538 -16.76 7.41 -20.67
C ASP A 538 -15.83 8.56 -21.08
N LEU A 539 -14.53 8.45 -20.86
CA LEU A 539 -13.52 9.42 -21.31
C LEU A 539 -13.53 9.57 -22.85
N THR A 540 -13.64 8.45 -23.57
CA THR A 540 -13.73 8.46 -25.04
C THR A 540 -15.05 9.07 -25.51
N GLN A 541 -16.17 8.73 -24.91
CA GLN A 541 -17.49 9.27 -25.24
C GLN A 541 -17.59 10.77 -24.96
N ARG A 542 -16.91 11.27 -23.94
CA ARG A 542 -16.82 12.70 -23.64
C ARG A 542 -15.89 13.46 -24.57
N GLY A 543 -15.18 12.78 -25.45
CA GLY A 543 -14.21 13.40 -26.35
C GLY A 543 -12.92 13.85 -25.63
N ILE A 544 -12.62 13.32 -24.43
CA ILE A 544 -11.38 13.61 -23.70
C ILE A 544 -10.21 12.98 -24.44
N ALA A 545 -10.25 11.67 -24.65
CA ALA A 545 -9.22 10.91 -25.35
C ALA A 545 -9.83 9.74 -26.12
N ASP A 546 -9.44 9.59 -27.37
CA ASP A 546 -9.64 8.33 -28.09
C ASP A 546 -8.61 7.27 -27.62
N PRO A 547 -8.74 6.00 -28.03
CA PRO A 547 -7.80 4.96 -27.61
C PRO A 547 -6.33 5.28 -27.91
N ALA A 548 -6.02 5.98 -29.00
CA ALA A 548 -4.63 6.31 -29.36
C ALA A 548 -3.99 7.32 -28.40
N HIS A 549 -4.78 8.08 -27.66
CA HIS A 549 -4.34 9.14 -26.75
C HIS A 549 -4.63 8.81 -25.29
N LEU A 550 -5.17 7.60 -24.98
CA LEU A 550 -5.48 7.13 -23.64
C LEU A 550 -4.45 6.09 -23.17
N GLY A 551 -3.67 6.44 -22.18
CA GLY A 551 -2.74 5.53 -21.51
C GLY A 551 -3.17 5.22 -20.09
N ILE A 552 -2.70 4.09 -19.57
CA ILE A 552 -3.03 3.62 -18.23
C ILE A 552 -1.79 3.19 -17.46
N GLN A 553 -1.86 3.34 -16.14
CA GLN A 553 -0.78 2.99 -15.22
C GLN A 553 -1.34 2.44 -13.91
N GLY A 554 -0.67 1.43 -13.35
CA GLY A 554 -0.97 0.88 -12.04
C GLY A 554 0.12 -0.03 -11.53
N GLY A 555 0.20 -0.14 -10.20
CA GLY A 555 1.21 -0.94 -9.51
C GLY A 555 0.63 -1.99 -8.59
N SER A 556 1.36 -3.08 -8.34
CA SER A 556 0.98 -4.16 -7.43
C SER A 556 -0.35 -4.81 -7.87
N ASN A 557 -1.39 -4.78 -7.04
CA ASN A 557 -2.75 -5.12 -7.46
C ASN A 557 -3.22 -4.25 -8.65
N GLY A 558 -2.81 -2.98 -8.70
CA GLY A 558 -3.02 -2.12 -9.88
C GLY A 558 -2.24 -2.59 -11.10
N GLY A 559 -1.13 -3.29 -10.92
CA GLY A 559 -0.39 -3.98 -11.99
C GLY A 559 -1.18 -5.17 -12.55
N LEU A 560 -1.87 -5.92 -11.71
CA LEU A 560 -2.81 -6.96 -12.13
C LEU A 560 -3.99 -6.35 -12.91
N LEU A 561 -4.50 -5.21 -12.46
CA LEU A 561 -5.50 -4.42 -13.19
C LEU A 561 -4.99 -4.06 -14.59
N MET A 562 -3.76 -3.54 -14.71
CA MET A 562 -3.18 -3.18 -16.00
C MET A 562 -2.99 -4.41 -16.92
N GLY A 563 -2.55 -5.54 -16.36
CA GLY A 563 -2.45 -6.81 -17.10
C GLY A 563 -3.80 -7.29 -17.63
N ASN A 564 -4.87 -7.10 -16.85
CA ASN A 564 -6.23 -7.43 -17.29
C ASN A 564 -6.77 -6.44 -18.34
N MET A 565 -6.41 -5.17 -18.24
CA MET A 565 -6.71 -4.19 -19.32
C MET A 565 -6.00 -4.58 -20.62
N LEU A 566 -4.73 -4.97 -20.53
CA LEU A 566 -3.96 -5.43 -21.68
C LEU A 566 -4.62 -6.65 -22.37
N THR A 567 -5.04 -7.64 -21.61
CA THR A 567 -5.53 -8.92 -22.18
C THR A 567 -7.01 -8.92 -22.55
N LYS A 568 -7.83 -8.08 -21.87
CA LYS A 568 -9.29 -8.03 -22.06
C LYS A 568 -9.78 -6.88 -22.92
N TYR A 569 -9.13 -5.70 -22.83
CA TYR A 569 -9.55 -4.46 -23.46
C TYR A 569 -8.40 -3.74 -24.20
N PRO A 570 -7.52 -4.46 -24.93
CA PRO A 570 -6.34 -3.84 -25.56
C PRO A 570 -6.70 -2.71 -26.54
N GLU A 571 -7.87 -2.77 -27.13
CA GLU A 571 -8.37 -1.79 -28.11
C GLU A 571 -8.73 -0.43 -27.49
N PHE A 572 -8.80 -0.33 -26.15
CA PHE A 572 -9.18 0.93 -25.48
C PHE A 572 -7.97 1.84 -25.21
N PHE A 573 -6.75 1.33 -25.36
CA PHE A 573 -5.56 2.01 -24.87
C PHE A 573 -4.46 2.14 -25.92
N GLY A 574 -3.77 3.29 -25.88
CA GLY A 574 -2.61 3.56 -26.72
C GLY A 574 -1.25 3.19 -26.06
N ALA A 575 -1.21 3.07 -24.75
CA ALA A 575 -0.03 2.66 -23.99
C ALA A 575 -0.39 2.16 -22.58
N ILE A 576 0.37 1.21 -22.07
CA ILE A 576 0.15 0.62 -20.72
C ILE A 576 1.47 0.55 -19.95
N VAL A 577 1.48 1.09 -18.73
CA VAL A 577 2.59 0.94 -17.76
C VAL A 577 2.14 0.01 -16.63
N ILE A 578 2.86 -1.09 -16.47
CA ILE A 578 2.58 -2.17 -15.52
C ILE A 578 3.71 -2.23 -14.50
N GLN A 579 3.44 -1.88 -13.23
CA GLN A 579 4.46 -1.72 -12.21
C GLN A 579 4.33 -2.77 -11.10
N VAL A 580 5.45 -3.38 -10.69
CA VAL A 580 5.53 -4.40 -9.61
C VAL A 580 4.32 -5.34 -9.57
N PRO A 581 3.95 -5.96 -10.70
CA PRO A 581 2.63 -6.57 -10.90
C PRO A 581 2.53 -8.01 -10.42
N LEU A 582 1.28 -8.44 -10.06
CA LEU A 582 0.88 -9.83 -10.19
C LEU A 582 0.38 -10.07 -11.61
N LEU A 583 0.82 -11.13 -12.28
CA LEU A 583 0.40 -11.48 -13.65
C LEU A 583 0.16 -12.97 -13.86
N ASP A 584 0.85 -13.83 -13.11
CA ASP A 584 0.66 -15.27 -13.12
C ASP A 584 -0.14 -15.71 -11.88
N MET A 585 -1.46 -15.78 -12.04
CA MET A 585 -2.36 -16.11 -10.93
C MET A 585 -2.45 -17.61 -10.63
N GLN A 586 -1.84 -18.46 -11.45
CA GLN A 586 -1.70 -19.91 -11.16
C GLN A 586 -0.64 -20.17 -10.08
N ARG A 587 0.39 -19.34 -10.05
CA ARG A 587 1.55 -19.53 -9.18
C ARG A 587 1.72 -18.50 -8.08
N TYR A 588 0.89 -17.45 -8.08
CA TYR A 588 1.09 -16.32 -7.18
C TYR A 588 1.15 -16.71 -5.70
N ASN A 589 0.35 -17.71 -5.29
CA ASN A 589 0.31 -18.18 -3.90
C ASN A 589 1.57 -18.94 -3.45
N LYS A 590 2.45 -19.29 -4.38
CA LYS A 590 3.74 -19.97 -4.14
C LYS A 590 4.94 -19.03 -4.27
N LEU A 591 4.69 -17.76 -4.56
CA LEU A 591 5.72 -16.77 -4.85
C LEU A 591 5.74 -15.70 -3.74
N LEU A 592 6.77 -15.74 -2.89
CA LEU A 592 7.00 -14.78 -1.79
C LEU A 592 5.76 -14.63 -0.90
N ALA A 593 5.24 -13.38 -0.71
CA ALA A 593 4.09 -13.13 0.15
C ALA A 593 2.73 -13.53 -0.44
N GLY A 594 2.72 -14.11 -1.64
CA GLY A 594 1.49 -14.39 -2.41
C GLY A 594 0.42 -15.21 -1.69
N ALA A 595 0.80 -16.17 -0.85
CA ALA A 595 -0.17 -16.97 -0.07
C ALA A 595 -1.05 -16.09 0.84
N SER A 596 -0.58 -14.92 1.28
CA SER A 596 -1.35 -13.99 2.11
C SER A 596 -2.53 -13.32 1.38
N TRP A 597 -2.60 -13.41 0.05
CA TRP A 597 -3.63 -12.72 -0.76
C TRP A 597 -4.76 -13.64 -1.23
N MET A 598 -4.81 -14.89 -0.75
CA MET A 598 -5.87 -15.82 -1.16
C MET A 598 -7.27 -15.41 -0.70
N ALA A 599 -7.37 -14.62 0.36
CA ALA A 599 -8.65 -14.03 0.77
C ALA A 599 -9.17 -12.98 -0.24
N GLU A 600 -8.27 -12.31 -0.97
CA GLU A 600 -8.62 -11.35 -2.02
C GLU A 600 -8.90 -12.04 -3.36
N TYR A 601 -8.04 -12.97 -3.79
CA TYR A 601 -8.09 -13.54 -5.13
C TYR A 601 -8.65 -14.96 -5.19
N GLY A 602 -8.40 -15.80 -4.19
CA GLY A 602 -8.72 -17.20 -4.17
C GLY A 602 -7.49 -18.11 -4.23
N ASP A 603 -7.72 -19.41 -4.04
CA ASP A 603 -6.67 -20.44 -4.06
C ASP A 603 -6.55 -21.10 -5.45
N PRO A 604 -5.45 -20.89 -6.20
CA PRO A 604 -5.26 -21.50 -7.51
C PRO A 604 -5.04 -23.02 -7.46
N ASP A 605 -4.73 -23.58 -6.29
CA ASP A 605 -4.62 -25.03 -6.11
C ASP A 605 -6.00 -25.71 -5.92
N ASN A 606 -7.05 -24.92 -5.65
CA ASN A 606 -8.44 -25.38 -5.67
C ASN A 606 -8.98 -25.30 -7.12
N PRO A 607 -9.34 -26.42 -7.77
CA PRO A 607 -9.80 -26.39 -9.16
C PRO A 607 -11.03 -25.50 -9.40
N ALA A 608 -11.94 -25.39 -8.44
CA ALA A 608 -13.13 -24.53 -8.55
C ALA A 608 -12.74 -23.04 -8.53
N GLU A 609 -11.73 -22.68 -7.74
CA GLU A 609 -11.23 -21.30 -7.65
C GLU A 609 -10.31 -20.99 -8.84
N TRP A 610 -9.49 -21.92 -9.28
CA TRP A 610 -8.71 -21.73 -10.50
C TRP A 610 -9.59 -21.45 -11.72
N ALA A 611 -10.75 -22.05 -11.80
CA ALA A 611 -11.68 -21.84 -12.92
C ALA A 611 -12.12 -20.37 -13.10
N TYR A 612 -12.17 -19.56 -12.03
CA TYR A 612 -12.38 -18.12 -12.16
C TYR A 612 -11.07 -17.32 -12.20
N LEU A 613 -10.04 -17.74 -11.44
CA LEU A 613 -8.72 -17.11 -11.42
C LEU A 613 -8.07 -17.09 -12.81
N GLU A 614 -8.15 -18.18 -13.55
CA GLU A 614 -7.62 -18.28 -14.92
C GLU A 614 -8.16 -17.17 -15.83
N LYS A 615 -9.44 -16.80 -15.66
CA LYS A 615 -10.09 -15.78 -16.48
C LYS A 615 -9.53 -14.38 -16.31
N TYR A 616 -8.84 -14.10 -15.18
CA TYR A 616 -8.16 -12.84 -14.94
C TYR A 616 -6.67 -12.99 -14.60
N SER A 617 -6.06 -14.09 -15.05
CA SER A 617 -4.62 -14.28 -15.02
C SER A 617 -4.00 -13.81 -16.34
N PRO A 618 -3.40 -12.62 -16.39
CA PRO A 618 -2.89 -12.06 -17.66
C PRO A 618 -1.89 -12.95 -18.36
N TYR A 619 -1.04 -13.63 -17.59
CA TYR A 619 -0.05 -14.55 -18.13
C TYR A 619 -0.68 -15.72 -18.91
N HIS A 620 -1.85 -16.20 -18.46
CA HIS A 620 -2.61 -17.29 -19.11
C HIS A 620 -3.56 -16.77 -20.20
N GLN A 621 -4.07 -15.55 -20.05
CA GLN A 621 -5.00 -14.93 -21.01
C GLN A 621 -4.30 -14.28 -22.20
N PHE A 622 -2.98 -14.12 -22.15
CA PHE A 622 -2.23 -13.55 -23.27
C PHE A 622 -2.34 -14.45 -24.53
N ASP A 623 -2.74 -13.85 -25.63
CA ASP A 623 -2.89 -14.49 -26.93
C ASP A 623 -1.90 -13.88 -27.95
N ALA A 624 -0.94 -14.66 -28.39
CA ALA A 624 0.08 -14.22 -29.35
C ALA A 624 -0.51 -13.73 -30.70
N ALA A 625 -1.73 -14.19 -31.05
CA ALA A 625 -2.39 -13.77 -32.27
C ALA A 625 -3.05 -12.40 -32.20
N LYS A 626 -3.34 -11.88 -31.00
CA LYS A 626 -3.96 -10.57 -30.80
C LYS A 626 -2.96 -9.42 -30.97
N SER A 627 -3.48 -8.25 -31.33
CA SER A 627 -2.74 -6.99 -31.28
C SER A 627 -2.85 -6.36 -29.89
N TYR A 628 -1.75 -5.78 -29.42
CA TYR A 628 -1.68 -5.12 -28.12
C TYR A 628 -1.05 -3.73 -28.25
N PRO A 629 -1.46 -2.75 -27.43
CA PRO A 629 -0.76 -1.49 -27.36
C PRO A 629 0.67 -1.68 -26.82
N PRO A 630 1.58 -0.72 -27.03
CA PRO A 630 2.89 -0.73 -26.40
C PRO A 630 2.79 -0.82 -24.88
N VAL A 631 3.68 -1.62 -24.25
CA VAL A 631 3.71 -1.87 -22.82
C VAL A 631 5.10 -1.56 -22.26
N LEU A 632 5.14 -0.95 -21.06
CA LEU A 632 6.34 -0.86 -20.24
C LEU A 632 6.08 -1.57 -18.91
N PHE A 633 6.89 -2.60 -18.62
CA PHE A 633 6.94 -3.23 -17.31
C PHE A 633 8.03 -2.59 -16.47
N THR A 634 7.74 -2.30 -15.19
CA THR A 634 8.76 -1.91 -14.23
C THR A 634 8.63 -2.72 -12.95
N THR A 635 9.75 -3.17 -12.38
CA THR A 635 9.80 -3.92 -11.13
C THR A 635 11.16 -3.76 -10.43
N SER A 636 11.39 -4.50 -9.36
CA SER A 636 12.63 -4.47 -8.59
C SER A 636 13.08 -5.86 -8.20
N THR A 637 14.38 -6.11 -8.22
CA THR A 637 14.95 -7.41 -7.86
C THR A 637 14.73 -7.76 -6.39
N ARG A 638 14.76 -6.77 -5.50
CA ARG A 638 14.57 -6.94 -4.06
C ARG A 638 13.12 -6.78 -3.59
N ASP A 639 12.18 -6.81 -4.52
CA ASP A 639 10.76 -6.92 -4.16
C ASP A 639 10.51 -8.30 -3.54
N ASP A 640 10.46 -8.34 -2.20
CA ASP A 640 10.20 -9.54 -1.41
C ASP A 640 8.73 -9.66 -1.00
N ARG A 641 7.87 -8.83 -1.58
CA ARG A 641 6.41 -8.87 -1.46
C ARG A 641 5.78 -9.50 -2.69
N VAL A 642 5.89 -8.83 -3.84
CA VAL A 642 5.42 -9.32 -5.13
C VAL A 642 6.61 -9.77 -5.95
N HIS A 643 6.66 -11.04 -6.26
CA HIS A 643 7.80 -11.66 -6.92
C HIS A 643 8.08 -11.06 -8.31
N PRO A 644 9.31 -10.61 -8.60
CA PRO A 644 9.65 -10.01 -9.90
C PRO A 644 9.45 -10.97 -11.08
N GLY A 645 9.38 -12.28 -10.84
CA GLY A 645 9.08 -13.31 -11.81
C GLY A 645 7.78 -13.09 -12.58
N HIS A 646 6.78 -12.47 -11.98
CA HIS A 646 5.54 -12.10 -12.69
C HIS A 646 5.82 -11.22 -13.90
N ALA A 647 6.51 -10.10 -13.69
CA ALA A 647 6.85 -9.17 -14.76
C ALA A 647 7.87 -9.78 -15.74
N ARG A 648 8.90 -10.49 -15.24
CA ARG A 648 9.91 -11.16 -16.05
C ARG A 648 9.28 -12.15 -17.03
N LYS A 649 8.42 -13.04 -16.54
CA LYS A 649 7.77 -14.07 -17.35
C LYS A 649 6.84 -13.49 -18.40
N MET A 650 6.03 -12.48 -18.03
CA MET A 650 5.14 -11.85 -18.98
C MET A 650 5.90 -11.11 -20.07
N MET A 651 6.95 -10.37 -19.72
CA MET A 651 7.84 -9.72 -20.71
C MET A 651 8.45 -10.75 -21.68
N ALA A 652 8.98 -11.85 -21.17
CA ALA A 652 9.57 -12.91 -22.00
C ALA A 652 8.53 -13.52 -22.97
N LYS A 653 7.30 -13.74 -22.48
CA LYS A 653 6.19 -14.25 -23.30
C LYS A 653 5.78 -13.28 -24.41
N MET A 654 5.65 -11.99 -24.09
CA MET A 654 5.35 -10.97 -25.07
C MET A 654 6.45 -10.78 -26.10
N GLN A 655 7.70 -10.79 -25.64
CA GLN A 655 8.88 -10.69 -26.52
C GLN A 655 8.98 -11.86 -27.50
N ALA A 656 8.75 -13.08 -27.03
CA ALA A 656 8.71 -14.28 -27.88
C ALA A 656 7.61 -14.22 -28.96
N ALA A 657 6.52 -13.51 -28.69
CA ALA A 657 5.42 -13.27 -29.62
C ALA A 657 5.64 -12.00 -30.50
N GLY A 658 6.80 -11.36 -30.42
CA GLY A 658 7.14 -10.16 -31.22
C GLY A 658 6.30 -8.94 -30.89
N LYS A 659 5.78 -8.82 -29.67
CA LYS A 659 4.98 -7.67 -29.24
C LYS A 659 5.86 -6.50 -28.82
N ASN A 660 5.30 -5.27 -28.97
CA ASN A 660 5.98 -4.05 -28.56
C ASN A 660 5.93 -3.91 -27.03
N ALA A 661 6.98 -4.40 -26.35
CA ALA A 661 7.09 -4.35 -24.91
C ALA A 661 8.51 -3.96 -24.49
N LEU A 662 8.60 -3.15 -23.46
CA LEU A 662 9.83 -2.73 -22.78
C LEU A 662 9.79 -3.19 -21.33
N TYR A 663 10.96 -3.33 -20.73
CA TYR A 663 11.12 -3.85 -19.37
C TYR A 663 12.26 -3.15 -18.66
N TYR A 664 12.00 -2.68 -17.43
CA TYR A 664 13.04 -2.16 -16.55
C TYR A 664 12.90 -2.75 -15.14
N GLU A 665 13.99 -3.28 -14.63
CA GLU A 665 14.07 -3.81 -13.26
C GLU A 665 15.19 -3.10 -12.49
N ASN A 666 14.81 -2.41 -11.40
CA ASN A 666 15.78 -1.81 -10.50
C ASN A 666 16.41 -2.93 -9.64
N ILE A 667 17.72 -3.06 -9.73
CA ILE A 667 18.45 -4.14 -9.04
C ILE A 667 18.42 -3.97 -7.51
N GLU A 668 18.32 -2.75 -7.02
CA GLU A 668 18.37 -2.45 -5.58
C GLU A 668 16.97 -2.33 -4.94
N GLY A 669 16.01 -1.75 -5.60
CA GLY A 669 14.72 -1.39 -4.99
C GLY A 669 13.87 -2.56 -4.50
N GLY A 670 13.06 -2.31 -3.45
CA GLY A 670 12.02 -3.22 -2.95
C GLY A 670 10.67 -3.03 -3.65
N HIS A 671 9.55 -3.33 -2.97
CA HIS A 671 8.20 -3.20 -3.55
C HIS A 671 7.84 -1.75 -3.96
N GLY A 672 8.40 -0.77 -3.29
CA GLY A 672 8.30 0.65 -3.70
C GLY A 672 9.04 1.00 -4.99
N GLY A 673 9.77 0.08 -5.60
CA GLY A 673 10.49 0.25 -6.86
C GLY A 673 11.88 0.89 -6.72
N ALA A 674 12.10 1.73 -5.72
CA ALA A 674 13.32 2.54 -5.58
C ALA A 674 13.81 2.58 -4.13
N ALA A 675 15.12 2.56 -3.95
CA ALA A 675 15.78 2.66 -2.65
C ALA A 675 16.10 4.11 -2.24
N ASP A 676 16.14 5.02 -3.20
CA ASP A 676 16.41 6.46 -2.99
C ASP A 676 15.66 7.35 -4.00
N ASN A 677 15.75 8.66 -3.80
CA ASN A 677 15.06 9.64 -4.64
C ASN A 677 15.53 9.63 -6.09
N LYS A 678 16.83 9.41 -6.33
CA LYS A 678 17.40 9.35 -7.69
C LYS A 678 16.83 8.17 -8.47
N GLN A 679 16.78 6.98 -7.85
CA GLN A 679 16.18 5.80 -8.45
C GLN A 679 14.68 6.02 -8.72
N ARG A 680 13.97 6.66 -7.79
CA ARG A 680 12.53 6.96 -7.94
C ARG A 680 12.29 7.93 -9.08
N ALA A 681 13.06 9.01 -9.17
CA ALA A 681 12.97 9.96 -10.27
C ALA A 681 13.26 9.30 -11.62
N TYR A 682 14.28 8.45 -11.69
CA TYR A 682 14.66 7.72 -12.90
C TYR A 682 13.56 6.79 -13.39
N MET A 683 13.02 5.92 -12.52
CA MET A 683 11.96 4.98 -12.88
C MET A 683 10.67 5.71 -13.30
N SER A 684 10.31 6.77 -12.58
CA SER A 684 9.15 7.60 -12.93
C SER A 684 9.36 8.31 -14.27
N ALA A 685 10.56 8.80 -14.55
CA ALA A 685 10.90 9.44 -15.83
C ALA A 685 10.81 8.45 -17.00
N LEU A 686 11.22 7.19 -16.81
CA LEU A 686 11.03 6.15 -17.84
C LEU A 686 9.55 5.98 -18.17
N ALA A 687 8.69 5.89 -17.16
CA ALA A 687 7.24 5.71 -17.34
C ALA A 687 6.58 6.93 -18.03
N TYR A 688 6.85 8.14 -17.57
CA TYR A 688 6.29 9.35 -18.17
C TYR A 688 6.81 9.60 -19.59
N THR A 689 8.08 9.33 -19.85
CA THR A 689 8.66 9.44 -21.19
C THR A 689 7.99 8.45 -22.14
N PHE A 690 7.87 7.19 -21.74
CA PHE A 690 7.18 6.15 -22.50
C PHE A 690 5.75 6.56 -22.83
N LEU A 691 4.96 6.93 -21.83
CA LEU A 691 3.56 7.34 -22.02
C LEU A 691 3.44 8.55 -22.95
N TRP A 692 4.27 9.57 -22.75
CA TRP A 692 4.20 10.78 -23.55
C TRP A 692 4.54 10.53 -25.02
N GLU A 693 5.57 9.72 -25.29
CA GLU A 693 5.92 9.32 -26.68
C GLU A 693 4.79 8.60 -27.40
N GLN A 694 4.03 7.79 -26.69
CA GLN A 694 2.95 7.02 -27.29
C GLN A 694 1.67 7.84 -27.48
N LEU A 695 1.36 8.75 -26.57
CA LEU A 695 0.04 9.40 -26.47
C LEU A 695 0.00 10.85 -26.99
N ALA A 696 1.12 11.55 -27.03
CA ALA A 696 1.20 12.97 -27.42
C ALA A 696 1.60 13.16 -28.90
N LYS A 697 0.99 12.39 -29.78
CA LYS A 697 1.26 12.38 -31.24
C LYS A 697 0.44 13.40 -31.96
#